data_0a2ae1a5d3ae43d55630b3a159d0384a
#
_entry.id   0a2ae1a5d3ae43d55630b3a159d0384a
#
_cell.length_a   1.000
_cell.length_b   1.000
_cell.length_c   1.000
_cell.angle_alpha   90.00
_cell.angle_beta   90.00
_cell.angle_gamma   90.00
#
_symmetry.space_group_name_H-M   'P 1'
#
loop_
_entity.id
_entity.type
_entity.pdbx_description
1 polymer ?
#
loop_
_entity_poly.entity_id
_entity_poly.type
_entity_poly.pdbx_seq_one_letter_code
_entity_poly.pdbx_strand_id
1 'polypeptide(L)'
;GRRLKPIEAHDIMCKVGEVVVVGGVRRSALISLSNLDDFEMAKAKSGQWWETEGQRALANNSAVYNSKPNTAQFLREWRNLYESKSGERGIYNMDSVRKHTDKFGRRDSSKVVGTNPCGEILLRANEFCVTGSTPIITKSGIIDIKDLEDKTVDVWNGEEWSEVTVVKTRENASLVRVTISDGSTLDCTPDHKFSVKDRFSDKWSQVEARNLMSLSRYSVQIEPTTIVQDDDGVNVDESYTLGFAVGDGCSYGGVVFVDLYGDKDQSCPVTGTRYKKYLPKKYNLSRQRVRTNIDPEFFGSIRDNFREVSTWNKNSALNFIAGLADADGSETGTGGIRIYISAEDRAKDLQLILTRFGIRSSVNLLAKAGKRTNLGTRKRDLWYLQITDPRDIPCFRLNVSKGHSARFKGKYQNVRSVDILDTTEDVYCFNEPKRHMAVFGNILTYQCNLTEVVIDEKDTEETLKDKIRLATILGTWQSSLTNFKYIRKSWKDNCEEERLLGVSLTGIFGNPITGTVHKGLGDMLDRLRESAVEENKKEAEILGINASVAITTVKPSGTVSQLTGVSSGIHPWYSEYYIRTVRADNKDPLTAFLKDFNVPNEPDVMKPEMTTVFSFPIKSPKNAVVTKNVSAIEHLEIWKVYRTHWTEHNPSVTISVKEDEWLDVGAWVFRNFNSIGGVSFLPASEHSYKQAPYQEITKDRYEELLSKMPKNIPWQSLPLYELEDNTIGSQELACAAGADSCDVVDLVSA
;
A
#
# COMPACT_ATOMS: atom_id res chain seq x y z
N GLY A 1 27.38 -13.78 15.02
CA GLY A 1 26.16 -13.81 14.25
C GLY A 1 26.04 -15.14 13.51
N ARG A 2 24.83 -15.67 13.38
CA ARG A 2 24.49 -16.83 12.56
C ARG A 2 23.49 -16.44 11.47
N ARG A 3 23.34 -17.26 10.45
CA ARG A 3 22.25 -17.10 9.49
C ARG A 3 20.91 -17.42 10.17
N LEU A 4 19.86 -16.70 9.81
CA LEU A 4 18.50 -17.02 10.21
C LEU A 4 18.06 -18.35 9.59
N LYS A 5 17.30 -19.13 10.33
CA LYS A 5 16.57 -20.27 9.76
C LYS A 5 15.40 -19.77 8.90
N PRO A 6 14.92 -20.55 7.91
CA PRO A 6 13.76 -20.17 7.12
C PRO A 6 12.55 -19.76 7.96
N ILE A 7 12.22 -20.53 9.00
CA ILE A 7 11.10 -20.23 9.90
C ILE A 7 11.29 -18.90 10.68
N GLU A 8 12.52 -18.59 11.11
CA GLU A 8 12.83 -17.33 11.78
C GLU A 8 12.69 -16.14 10.83
N ALA A 9 13.14 -16.29 9.58
CA ALA A 9 12.94 -15.29 8.54
C ALA A 9 11.45 -15.13 8.21
N HIS A 10 10.70 -16.23 8.11
CA HIS A 10 9.26 -16.25 7.92
C HIS A 10 8.55 -15.50 9.07
N ASP A 11 8.86 -15.81 10.33
CA ASP A 11 8.24 -15.20 11.49
C ASP A 11 8.54 -13.70 11.59
N ILE A 12 9.77 -13.30 11.25
CA ILE A 12 10.13 -11.89 11.12
C ILE A 12 9.27 -11.24 10.02
N MET A 13 9.15 -11.85 8.85
CA MET A 13 8.33 -11.32 7.74
C MET A 13 6.84 -11.27 8.09
N CYS A 14 6.33 -12.28 8.80
CA CYS A 14 4.95 -12.28 9.30
C CYS A 14 4.74 -11.19 10.36
N LYS A 15 5.67 -11.02 11.31
CA LYS A 15 5.61 -9.95 12.32
C LYS A 15 5.70 -8.57 11.68
N VAL A 16 6.51 -8.46 10.65
CA VAL A 16 6.59 -7.32 9.75
C VAL A 16 5.23 -7.06 9.09
N GLY A 17 4.57 -8.10 8.57
CA GLY A 17 3.24 -8.03 8.00
C GLY A 17 2.12 -7.72 9.00
N GLU A 18 2.29 -7.94 10.31
CA GLU A 18 1.26 -7.80 11.34
C GLU A 18 1.02 -6.34 11.79
N VAL A 19 1.97 -5.44 11.56
CA VAL A 19 1.89 -4.04 12.03
C VAL A 19 0.90 -3.19 11.22
N VAL A 20 0.34 -3.73 10.11
CA VAL A 20 -0.45 -2.99 9.14
C VAL A 20 -1.94 -3.17 9.32
N VAL A 21 -2.56 -2.25 10.07
CA VAL A 21 -4.02 -2.18 10.21
C VAL A 21 -4.47 -0.72 10.05
N VAL A 22 -5.39 -0.45 9.12
CA VAL A 22 -6.08 0.83 8.97
C VAL A 22 -7.59 0.60 8.88
N GLY A 23 -8.37 1.36 9.62
CA GLY A 23 -9.83 1.26 9.64
C GLY A 23 -10.36 -0.07 10.16
N GLY A 24 -9.62 -0.75 11.08
CA GLY A 24 -10.06 -2.03 11.64
C GLY A 24 -9.91 -3.23 10.71
N VAL A 25 -9.35 -3.07 9.51
CA VAL A 25 -9.23 -4.15 8.52
C VAL A 25 -7.77 -4.37 8.14
N ARG A 26 -7.35 -5.64 8.18
CA ARG A 26 -6.03 -6.10 7.72
C ARG A 26 -5.96 -6.03 6.21
N ARG A 27 -4.88 -5.44 5.66
CA ARG A 27 -4.73 -5.22 4.20
C ARG A 27 -3.40 -5.68 3.61
N SER A 28 -2.64 -6.59 4.28
CA SER A 28 -1.47 -7.24 3.70
C SER A 28 -1.74 -8.70 3.38
N ALA A 29 -1.01 -9.22 2.41
CA ALA A 29 -0.94 -10.64 2.15
C ALA A 29 0.50 -11.03 1.84
N LEU A 30 0.95 -12.13 2.42
CA LEU A 30 2.25 -12.74 2.20
C LEU A 30 2.05 -14.16 1.67
N ILE A 31 2.85 -14.58 0.70
CA ILE A 31 2.99 -16.00 0.39
C ILE A 31 4.42 -16.43 0.69
N SER A 32 4.57 -17.50 1.46
CA SER A 32 5.84 -18.15 1.72
C SER A 32 5.94 -19.44 0.91
N LEU A 33 6.85 -19.45 -0.04
CA LEU A 33 7.15 -20.61 -0.87
C LEU A 33 8.37 -21.33 -0.29
N SER A 34 8.17 -22.54 0.25
CA SER A 34 9.21 -23.30 0.94
C SER A 34 9.45 -24.67 0.30
N ASN A 35 10.67 -25.20 0.40
CA ASN A 35 11.02 -26.50 -0.13
C ASN A 35 10.41 -27.66 0.68
N LEU A 36 10.30 -28.85 0.06
CA LEU A 36 9.74 -30.05 0.69
C LEU A 36 10.59 -30.59 1.85
N ASP A 37 11.86 -30.27 1.90
CA ASP A 37 12.81 -30.66 2.96
C ASP A 37 12.86 -29.67 4.12
N ASP A 38 12.14 -28.56 4.05
CA ASP A 38 11.98 -27.62 5.15
C ASP A 38 10.87 -28.08 6.11
N PHE A 39 11.28 -28.89 7.10
CA PHE A 39 10.34 -29.48 8.07
C PHE A 39 9.83 -28.47 9.10
N GLU A 40 10.57 -27.38 9.37
CA GLU A 40 10.10 -26.30 10.26
C GLU A 40 8.96 -25.54 9.58
N MET A 41 9.12 -25.18 8.30
CA MET A 41 8.07 -24.54 7.51
C MET A 41 6.87 -25.46 7.27
N ALA A 42 7.08 -26.79 7.15
CA ALA A 42 5.97 -27.74 6.99
C ALA A 42 5.03 -27.78 8.21
N LYS A 43 5.50 -27.39 9.39
CA LYS A 43 4.76 -27.37 10.64
C LYS A 43 4.52 -25.96 11.18
N ALA A 44 4.80 -24.93 10.40
CA ALA A 44 4.76 -23.55 10.85
C ALA A 44 3.36 -23.16 11.43
N LYS A 45 2.29 -23.74 10.89
CA LYS A 45 0.91 -23.54 11.33
C LYS A 45 0.24 -24.85 11.72
N SER A 46 0.90 -25.66 12.55
CA SER A 46 0.35 -26.90 13.12
C SER A 46 0.12 -26.72 14.62
N GLY A 47 -0.91 -27.37 15.16
CA GLY A 47 -1.29 -27.24 16.57
C GLY A 47 -1.86 -25.87 16.90
N GLN A 48 -1.70 -25.44 18.15
CA GLN A 48 -2.19 -24.13 18.65
C GLN A 48 -1.18 -23.01 18.36
N TRP A 49 -0.68 -22.93 17.11
CA TRP A 49 0.32 -21.95 16.69
C TRP A 49 -0.14 -20.50 16.89
N TRP A 50 -1.44 -20.23 16.84
CA TRP A 50 -2.01 -18.88 17.04
C TRP A 50 -1.80 -18.34 18.45
N GLU A 51 -1.62 -19.19 19.47
CA GLU A 51 -1.36 -18.76 20.85
C GLU A 51 0.08 -18.28 21.05
N THR A 52 1.04 -18.92 20.35
CA THR A 52 2.47 -18.67 20.53
C THR A 52 3.09 -17.87 19.39
N GLU A 53 2.57 -18.05 18.17
CA GLU A 53 3.13 -17.54 16.91
C GLU A 53 2.04 -16.88 16.05
N GLY A 54 1.17 -16.08 16.67
CA GLY A 54 -0.02 -15.48 16.05
C GLY A 54 0.30 -14.67 14.75
N GLN A 55 1.52 -14.10 14.64
CA GLN A 55 1.98 -13.41 13.43
C GLN A 55 1.95 -14.28 12.17
N ARG A 56 2.04 -15.63 12.30
CA ARG A 56 2.00 -16.55 11.15
C ARG A 56 0.66 -16.58 10.42
N ALA A 57 -0.39 -16.05 11.05
CA ALA A 57 -1.68 -15.83 10.40
C ALA A 57 -1.60 -14.98 9.12
N LEU A 58 -0.55 -14.18 9.01
CA LEU A 58 -0.39 -13.25 7.90
C LEU A 58 0.01 -13.89 6.58
N ALA A 59 0.74 -14.99 6.62
CA ALA A 59 1.30 -15.62 5.43
C ALA A 59 0.46 -16.80 4.96
N ASN A 60 0.17 -16.89 3.67
CA ASN A 60 -0.18 -18.15 3.04
C ASN A 60 1.11 -18.95 2.84
N ASN A 61 1.17 -20.20 3.31
CA ASN A 61 2.35 -21.04 3.17
C ASN A 61 2.08 -22.13 2.13
N SER A 62 2.97 -22.26 1.14
CA SER A 62 2.88 -23.30 0.11
C SER A 62 4.18 -24.06 -0.05
N ALA A 63 4.07 -25.37 -0.23
CA ALA A 63 5.19 -26.24 -0.56
C ALA A 63 5.46 -26.16 -2.06
N VAL A 64 6.72 -25.90 -2.44
CA VAL A 64 7.15 -25.85 -3.85
C VAL A 64 7.53 -27.24 -4.34
N TYR A 65 6.89 -27.68 -5.44
CA TYR A 65 7.17 -28.93 -6.11
C TYR A 65 7.80 -28.67 -7.47
N ASN A 66 9.07 -29.04 -7.62
CA ASN A 66 9.78 -28.93 -8.89
C ASN A 66 9.58 -30.15 -9.81
N SER A 67 8.88 -31.18 -9.33
CA SER A 67 8.44 -32.38 -10.07
C SER A 67 7.36 -33.08 -9.27
N LYS A 68 6.64 -34.01 -9.90
CA LYS A 68 5.67 -34.86 -9.18
C LYS A 68 6.37 -35.62 -8.06
N PRO A 69 5.92 -35.49 -6.79
CA PRO A 69 6.53 -36.19 -5.67
C PRO A 69 6.30 -37.71 -5.79
N ASN A 70 7.20 -38.50 -5.19
CA ASN A 70 6.88 -39.91 -4.99
C ASN A 70 5.75 -40.07 -3.94
N THR A 71 5.13 -41.26 -3.89
CA THR A 71 3.99 -41.53 -3.02
C THR A 71 4.28 -41.22 -1.55
N ALA A 72 5.47 -41.57 -1.04
CA ALA A 72 5.83 -41.34 0.36
C ALA A 72 5.98 -39.86 0.71
N GLN A 73 6.58 -39.08 -0.19
CA GLN A 73 6.68 -37.63 -0.06
C GLN A 73 5.30 -36.97 -0.10
N PHE A 74 4.45 -37.38 -1.04
CA PHE A 74 3.09 -36.86 -1.16
C PHE A 74 2.26 -37.15 0.10
N LEU A 75 2.23 -38.39 0.55
CA LEU A 75 1.47 -38.80 1.73
C LEU A 75 1.92 -38.07 3.00
N ARG A 76 3.22 -37.79 3.13
CA ARG A 76 3.73 -37.02 4.26
C ARG A 76 3.21 -35.58 4.23
N GLU A 77 3.31 -34.90 3.09
CA GLU A 77 2.82 -33.51 2.97
C GLU A 77 1.28 -33.44 3.09
N TRP A 78 0.56 -34.39 2.48
CA TRP A 78 -0.89 -34.48 2.57
C TRP A 78 -1.38 -34.72 4.00
N ARG A 79 -0.65 -35.55 4.75
CA ARG A 79 -0.90 -35.78 6.16
C ARG A 79 -0.64 -34.51 6.99
N ASN A 80 0.47 -33.82 6.75
CA ASN A 80 0.77 -32.55 7.43
C ASN A 80 -0.34 -31.53 7.21
N LEU A 81 -0.82 -31.40 5.96
CA LEU A 81 -1.92 -30.52 5.60
C LEU A 81 -3.21 -30.88 6.36
N TYR A 82 -3.58 -32.15 6.39
CA TYR A 82 -4.74 -32.63 7.13
C TYR A 82 -4.62 -32.38 8.66
N GLU A 83 -3.46 -32.72 9.23
CA GLU A 83 -3.20 -32.57 10.68
C GLU A 83 -3.08 -31.11 11.11
N SER A 84 -2.71 -30.21 10.21
CA SER A 84 -2.58 -28.77 10.52
C SER A 84 -3.94 -28.13 10.89
N LYS A 85 -5.04 -28.66 10.38
CA LYS A 85 -6.41 -28.10 10.47
C LYS A 85 -6.53 -26.64 9.99
N SER A 86 -5.42 -26.05 9.54
CA SER A 86 -5.33 -24.66 9.05
C SER A 86 -5.30 -24.56 7.52
N GLY A 87 -5.39 -25.70 6.82
CA GLY A 87 -5.27 -25.71 5.35
C GLY A 87 -3.84 -25.46 4.83
N GLU A 88 -2.86 -25.44 5.71
CA GLU A 88 -1.47 -25.12 5.38
C GLU A 88 -0.55 -26.35 5.57
N ARG A 89 0.46 -26.51 4.74
CA ARG A 89 0.86 -25.63 3.61
C ARG A 89 0.21 -26.12 2.32
N GLY A 90 -0.25 -25.16 1.49
CA GLY A 90 -0.83 -25.42 0.17
C GLY A 90 0.18 -26.02 -0.81
N ILE A 91 -0.30 -26.36 -2.00
CA ILE A 91 0.53 -26.92 -3.08
C ILE A 91 0.85 -25.83 -4.09
N TYR A 92 2.15 -25.62 -4.39
CA TYR A 92 2.61 -24.81 -5.51
C TYR A 92 3.52 -25.65 -6.41
N ASN A 93 2.97 -26.18 -7.50
CA ASN A 93 3.68 -27.07 -8.41
C ASN A 93 4.35 -26.27 -9.54
N MET A 94 5.61 -25.91 -9.32
CA MET A 94 6.42 -25.13 -10.26
C MET A 94 6.59 -25.82 -11.61
N ASP A 95 6.76 -27.14 -11.63
CA ASP A 95 6.87 -27.93 -12.87
C ASP A 95 5.60 -27.82 -13.72
N SER A 96 4.44 -28.00 -13.10
CA SER A 96 3.13 -27.84 -13.78
C SER A 96 2.90 -26.39 -14.23
N VAL A 97 3.27 -25.42 -13.40
CA VAL A 97 3.14 -23.98 -13.72
C VAL A 97 3.94 -23.67 -14.98
N ARG A 98 5.21 -24.11 -15.04
CA ARG A 98 6.07 -23.89 -16.21
C ARG A 98 5.54 -24.60 -17.46
N LYS A 99 5.16 -25.86 -17.38
CA LYS A 99 4.55 -26.61 -18.50
C LYS A 99 3.27 -25.96 -19.01
N HIS A 100 2.46 -25.40 -18.10
CA HIS A 100 1.26 -24.68 -18.47
C HIS A 100 1.58 -23.36 -19.20
N THR A 101 2.59 -22.63 -18.74
CA THR A 101 3.08 -21.43 -19.43
C THR A 101 3.59 -21.75 -20.83
N ASP A 102 4.34 -22.85 -20.99
CA ASP A 102 4.86 -23.31 -22.29
C ASP A 102 3.74 -23.69 -23.28
N LYS A 103 2.59 -24.19 -22.78
CA LYS A 103 1.43 -24.56 -23.62
C LYS A 103 0.98 -23.42 -24.54
N PHE A 104 1.06 -22.18 -24.09
CA PHE A 104 0.63 -21.01 -24.84
C PHE A 104 1.71 -20.41 -25.75
N GLY A 105 2.97 -20.83 -25.60
CA GLY A 105 4.09 -20.46 -26.48
C GLY A 105 4.46 -18.97 -26.54
N ARG A 106 3.88 -18.15 -25.66
CA ARG A 106 4.09 -16.69 -25.66
C ARG A 106 5.02 -16.20 -24.54
N ARG A 107 5.32 -17.06 -23.55
CA ARG A 107 6.12 -16.70 -22.39
C ARG A 107 7.24 -17.73 -22.16
N ASP A 108 8.43 -17.26 -21.84
CA ASP A 108 9.55 -18.09 -21.39
C ASP A 108 9.30 -18.60 -19.97
N SER A 109 8.89 -19.85 -19.83
CA SER A 109 8.52 -20.46 -18.56
C SER A 109 9.69 -20.57 -17.57
N SER A 110 10.93 -20.59 -18.04
CA SER A 110 12.12 -20.66 -17.18
C SER A 110 12.28 -19.42 -16.29
N LYS A 111 11.72 -18.29 -16.72
CA LYS A 111 11.73 -17.04 -16.00
C LYS A 111 10.70 -16.99 -14.85
N VAL A 112 9.69 -17.85 -14.86
CA VAL A 112 8.68 -17.94 -13.80
C VAL A 112 9.29 -18.57 -12.56
N VAL A 113 9.33 -17.81 -11.44
CA VAL A 113 9.97 -18.24 -10.18
C VAL A 113 9.03 -18.22 -8.96
N GLY A 114 7.83 -17.67 -9.10
CA GLY A 114 6.89 -17.57 -8.00
C GLY A 114 5.51 -17.07 -8.45
N THR A 115 4.75 -16.63 -7.47
CA THR A 115 3.41 -16.09 -7.65
C THR A 115 3.17 -14.95 -6.65
N ASN A 116 2.13 -14.15 -6.88
CA ASN A 116 1.66 -13.17 -5.88
C ASN A 116 0.99 -13.89 -4.68
N PRO A 117 0.71 -13.20 -3.56
CA PRO A 117 0.21 -13.82 -2.33
C PRO A 117 -1.04 -14.68 -2.47
N CYS A 118 -1.96 -14.30 -3.34
CA CYS A 118 -3.19 -15.06 -3.61
C CYS A 118 -3.01 -16.18 -4.66
N GLY A 119 -1.84 -16.29 -5.29
CA GLY A 119 -1.50 -17.40 -6.17
C GLY A 119 -2.02 -17.31 -7.61
N GLU A 120 -2.69 -16.18 -7.99
CA GLU A 120 -3.33 -16.04 -9.30
C GLU A 120 -2.40 -15.54 -10.41
N ILE A 121 -1.35 -14.75 -10.10
CA ILE A 121 -0.42 -14.19 -11.09
C ILE A 121 0.93 -14.86 -10.99
N LEU A 122 1.39 -15.44 -12.07
CA LEU A 122 2.70 -16.08 -12.17
C LEU A 122 3.77 -14.99 -12.41
N LEU A 123 4.75 -14.91 -11.52
CA LEU A 123 5.74 -13.84 -11.49
C LEU A 123 7.17 -14.33 -11.78
N ARG A 124 7.94 -13.46 -12.40
CA ARG A 124 9.41 -13.57 -12.41
C ARG A 124 10.01 -12.77 -11.24
N ALA A 125 11.29 -12.90 -10.96
CA ALA A 125 11.92 -12.21 -9.84
C ALA A 125 11.84 -10.67 -10.01
N ASN A 126 11.45 -9.97 -8.95
CA ASN A 126 11.51 -8.51 -8.81
C ASN A 126 10.24 -7.66 -9.14
N GLU A 127 9.24 -7.52 -8.20
CA GLU A 127 8.01 -6.67 -8.31
C GLU A 127 7.45 -6.24 -6.90
N PHE A 128 6.92 -4.94 -6.56
CA PHE A 128 6.80 -4.33 -5.18
C PHE A 128 5.93 -3.10 -4.84
N CYS A 129 6.14 -2.43 -3.61
CA CYS A 129 5.36 -1.33 -2.97
C CYS A 129 6.09 -0.50 -1.88
N VAL A 130 5.49 0.65 -1.34
CA VAL A 130 6.03 1.59 -0.32
C VAL A 130 5.14 1.78 0.92
N THR A 131 5.65 2.36 2.05
CA THR A 131 4.97 2.48 3.37
C THR A 131 3.88 3.53 3.44
N GLY A 132 2.88 3.34 4.34
CA GLY A 132 1.74 4.24 4.52
C GLY A 132 2.08 5.61 5.08
N SER A 133 3.10 5.72 5.91
CA SER A 133 3.63 6.99 6.43
C SER A 133 4.48 7.76 5.43
N THR A 134 4.58 7.28 4.18
CA THR A 134 5.33 7.96 3.12
C THR A 134 4.57 9.21 2.65
N PRO A 135 5.10 10.43 2.82
CA PRO A 135 4.46 11.64 2.35
C PRO A 135 4.49 11.72 0.83
N ILE A 136 3.34 11.99 0.23
CA ILE A 136 3.16 12.21 -1.21
C ILE A 136 2.99 13.70 -1.47
N ILE A 137 3.65 14.20 -2.51
CA ILE A 137 3.43 15.57 -2.98
C ILE A 137 2.25 15.55 -3.95
N THR A 138 1.13 16.13 -3.55
CA THR A 138 -0.07 16.32 -4.37
C THR A 138 -0.21 17.78 -4.80
N LYS A 139 -1.08 18.05 -5.79
CA LYS A 139 -1.37 19.42 -6.20
C LYS A 139 -2.00 20.25 -5.07
N SER A 140 -2.78 19.62 -4.19
CA SER A 140 -3.44 20.25 -3.04
C SER A 140 -2.58 20.33 -1.77
N GLY A 141 -1.37 19.75 -1.73
CA GLY A 141 -0.48 19.78 -0.58
C GLY A 141 0.31 18.49 -0.38
N ILE A 142 1.01 18.38 0.75
CA ILE A 142 1.78 17.18 1.13
C ILE A 142 0.94 16.36 2.10
N ILE A 143 0.59 15.14 1.71
CA ILE A 143 -0.31 14.25 2.46
C ILE A 143 0.36 12.88 2.57
N ASP A 144 0.26 12.20 3.72
CA ASP A 144 0.73 10.82 3.84
C ASP A 144 -0.10 9.91 2.93
N ILE A 145 0.56 8.97 2.24
CA ILE A 145 -0.12 8.14 1.24
C ILE A 145 -1.29 7.34 1.84
N LYS A 146 -1.21 6.93 3.11
CA LYS A 146 -2.31 6.26 3.84
C LYS A 146 -3.58 7.13 3.93
N ASP A 147 -3.44 8.46 4.11
CA ASP A 147 -4.55 9.39 4.25
C ASP A 147 -5.23 9.72 2.91
N LEU A 148 -4.66 9.19 1.82
CA LEU A 148 -5.14 9.27 0.45
C LEU A 148 -5.77 7.96 -0.05
N GLU A 149 -5.86 6.94 0.78
CA GLU A 149 -6.46 5.65 0.41
C GLU A 149 -7.87 5.86 -0.17
N ASP A 150 -8.12 5.27 -1.34
CA ASP A 150 -9.35 5.38 -2.14
C ASP A 150 -9.73 6.81 -2.59
N LYS A 151 -8.86 7.80 -2.38
CA LYS A 151 -9.05 9.17 -2.89
C LYS A 151 -8.34 9.36 -4.22
N THR A 152 -8.98 10.14 -5.09
CA THR A 152 -8.40 10.57 -6.37
C THR A 152 -7.74 11.92 -6.19
N VAL A 153 -6.44 12.02 -6.49
CA VAL A 153 -5.60 13.21 -6.30
C VAL A 153 -4.61 13.41 -7.43
N ASP A 154 -4.22 14.65 -7.69
CA ASP A 154 -3.14 14.96 -8.61
C ASP A 154 -1.77 14.82 -7.91
N VAL A 155 -0.91 13.94 -8.41
CA VAL A 155 0.46 13.73 -7.93
C VAL A 155 1.49 14.18 -8.96
N TRP A 156 2.68 14.60 -8.52
CA TRP A 156 3.75 14.94 -9.42
C TRP A 156 4.48 13.68 -9.92
N ASN A 157 4.44 13.43 -11.22
CA ASN A 157 5.02 12.22 -11.82
C ASN A 157 6.49 12.39 -12.29
N GLY A 158 7.09 13.54 -11.97
CA GLY A 158 8.45 13.89 -12.34
C GLY A 158 8.53 14.88 -13.51
N GLU A 159 7.43 15.09 -14.26
CA GLU A 159 7.34 16.05 -15.40
C GLU A 159 6.08 16.92 -15.32
N GLU A 160 4.94 16.36 -14.88
CA GLU A 160 3.64 17.04 -14.82
C GLU A 160 2.79 16.53 -13.66
N TRP A 161 1.69 17.23 -13.36
CA TRP A 161 0.64 16.76 -12.46
C TRP A 161 -0.21 15.71 -13.15
N SER A 162 -0.48 14.61 -12.48
CA SER A 162 -1.25 13.47 -12.99
C SER A 162 -2.24 12.96 -11.96
N GLU A 163 -3.50 12.80 -12.38
CA GLU A 163 -4.57 12.29 -11.53
C GLU A 163 -4.38 10.80 -11.24
N VAL A 164 -4.47 10.43 -9.97
CA VAL A 164 -4.32 9.03 -9.50
C VAL A 164 -5.29 8.73 -8.37
N THR A 165 -5.69 7.46 -8.25
CA THR A 165 -6.40 6.95 -7.07
C THR A 165 -5.45 6.12 -6.23
N VAL A 166 -5.28 6.48 -4.96
CA VAL A 166 -4.37 5.80 -4.03
C VAL A 166 -5.00 4.54 -3.47
N VAL A 167 -4.26 3.44 -3.44
CA VAL A 167 -4.72 2.16 -2.86
C VAL A 167 -3.64 1.57 -1.95
N LYS A 168 -4.06 0.88 -0.90
CA LYS A 168 -3.16 0.11 -0.05
C LYS A 168 -2.74 -1.18 -0.77
N THR A 169 -1.47 -1.48 -0.81
CA THR A 169 -0.92 -2.57 -1.62
C THR A 169 -0.33 -3.72 -0.82
N ARG A 170 0.24 -3.44 0.35
CA ARG A 170 0.78 -4.46 1.26
C ARG A 170 0.73 -3.94 2.70
N GLU A 171 0.37 -4.81 3.64
CA GLU A 171 0.41 -4.49 5.07
C GLU A 171 1.71 -5.02 5.71
N ASN A 172 2.22 -4.33 6.73
CA ASN A 172 3.35 -4.72 7.60
C ASN A 172 4.62 -5.21 6.87
N ALA A 173 5.07 -4.48 5.87
CA ALA A 173 6.30 -4.81 5.16
C ALA A 173 7.55 -4.53 6.02
N SER A 174 8.56 -5.44 5.99
CA SER A 174 9.90 -5.12 6.51
C SER A 174 10.43 -3.93 5.74
N LEU A 175 11.08 -3.05 6.47
CA LEU A 175 11.53 -1.81 5.91
C LEU A 175 13.05 -1.70 5.93
N VAL A 176 13.56 -1.03 4.93
CA VAL A 176 14.86 -0.42 4.94
C VAL A 176 14.68 1.09 4.77
N ARG A 177 15.44 1.86 5.52
CA ARG A 177 15.53 3.29 5.32
C ARG A 177 16.67 3.60 4.36
N VAL A 178 16.32 4.09 3.19
CA VAL A 178 17.29 4.63 2.24
C VAL A 178 17.46 6.11 2.52
N THR A 179 18.69 6.51 2.86
CA THR A 179 19.05 7.92 3.10
C THR A 179 19.89 8.42 1.94
N ILE A 180 19.49 9.52 1.34
CA ILE A 180 20.23 10.18 0.26
C ILE A 180 21.01 11.41 0.75
N SER A 181 21.87 11.96 -0.10
CA SER A 181 22.87 12.96 0.31
C SER A 181 22.29 14.29 0.78
N ASP A 182 21.06 14.62 0.44
CA ASP A 182 20.34 15.82 0.90
C ASP A 182 19.60 15.62 2.23
N GLY A 183 19.69 14.42 2.83
CA GLY A 183 19.02 14.06 4.06
C GLY A 183 17.60 13.56 3.89
N SER A 184 17.06 13.50 2.67
CA SER A 184 15.79 12.83 2.38
C SER A 184 15.89 11.36 2.71
N THR A 185 14.82 10.81 3.27
CA THR A 185 14.72 9.39 3.60
C THR A 185 13.45 8.80 2.99
N LEU A 186 13.56 7.58 2.49
CA LEU A 186 12.42 6.75 2.13
C LEU A 186 12.49 5.47 2.92
N ASP A 187 11.46 5.21 3.71
CA ASP A 187 11.23 3.92 4.33
C ASP A 187 10.42 3.07 3.35
N CYS A 188 11.01 1.99 2.89
CA CYS A 188 10.45 1.17 1.83
C CYS A 188 10.81 -0.29 2.04
N THR A 189 10.17 -1.19 1.30
CA THR A 189 10.55 -2.61 1.33
C THR A 189 11.99 -2.80 0.84
N PRO A 190 12.74 -3.81 1.34
CA PRO A 190 14.12 -4.08 0.91
C PRO A 190 14.28 -4.32 -0.59
N ASP A 191 13.23 -4.74 -1.25
CA ASP A 191 13.13 -4.98 -2.68
C ASP A 191 12.64 -3.74 -3.47
N HIS A 192 12.29 -2.65 -2.76
CA HIS A 192 11.91 -1.38 -3.38
C HIS A 192 13.07 -0.83 -4.23
N LYS A 193 12.77 -0.34 -5.44
CA LYS A 193 13.80 -0.01 -6.42
C LYS A 193 13.98 1.46 -6.66
N PHE A 194 15.25 1.81 -6.82
CA PHE A 194 15.75 3.15 -7.07
C PHE A 194 16.35 3.21 -8.46
N SER A 195 16.02 4.27 -9.20
CA SER A 195 16.72 4.61 -10.41
C SER A 195 18.07 5.23 -10.06
N VAL A 196 19.13 4.57 -10.46
CA VAL A 196 20.50 4.99 -10.17
C VAL A 196 21.33 5.07 -11.44
N LYS A 197 22.25 6.02 -11.45
CA LYS A 197 23.22 6.19 -12.53
C LYS A 197 24.61 5.93 -11.98
N ASP A 198 25.38 5.11 -12.65
CA ASP A 198 26.80 4.98 -12.38
C ASP A 198 27.53 6.28 -12.82
N ARG A 199 28.41 6.78 -11.98
CA ARG A 199 29.18 8.00 -12.22
C ARG A 199 30.00 7.97 -13.53
N PHE A 200 30.39 6.79 -13.98
CA PHE A 200 31.22 6.56 -15.14
C PHE A 200 30.44 6.07 -16.36
N SER A 201 29.12 5.92 -16.26
CA SER A 201 28.23 5.49 -17.33
C SER A 201 27.12 6.49 -17.53
N ASP A 202 26.75 6.76 -18.78
CA ASP A 202 25.57 7.57 -19.08
C ASP A 202 24.25 6.78 -19.02
N LYS A 203 24.32 5.51 -18.60
CA LYS A 203 23.15 4.64 -18.49
C LYS A 203 22.56 4.65 -17.10
N TRP A 204 21.24 4.80 -17.01
CA TRP A 204 20.46 4.59 -15.82
C TRP A 204 20.22 3.09 -15.60
N SER A 205 20.28 2.65 -14.36
CA SER A 205 19.97 1.30 -13.94
C SER A 205 19.10 1.32 -12.69
N GLN A 206 18.38 0.22 -12.47
CA GLN A 206 17.52 0.06 -11.30
C GLN A 206 18.19 -0.86 -10.29
N VAL A 207 18.21 -0.45 -9.02
CA VAL A 207 18.84 -1.19 -7.94
C VAL A 207 17.89 -1.29 -6.75
N GLU A 208 17.69 -2.49 -6.20
CA GLU A 208 16.89 -2.70 -5.00
C GLU A 208 17.49 -1.95 -3.81
N ALA A 209 16.64 -1.45 -2.92
CA ALA A 209 17.04 -0.73 -1.72
C ALA A 209 18.14 -1.49 -0.94
N ARG A 210 17.96 -2.79 -0.72
CA ARG A 210 18.94 -3.65 -0.02
C ARG A 210 20.31 -3.77 -0.71
N ASN A 211 20.37 -3.53 -2.03
CA ASN A 211 21.57 -3.69 -2.84
C ASN A 211 22.30 -2.37 -3.08
N LEU A 212 21.70 -1.22 -2.74
CA LEU A 212 22.30 0.10 -2.99
C LEU A 212 23.67 0.27 -2.32
N MET A 213 23.89 -0.34 -1.15
CA MET A 213 25.17 -0.26 -0.41
C MET A 213 26.24 -1.25 -0.89
N SER A 214 25.89 -2.27 -1.66
CA SER A 214 26.86 -3.18 -2.31
C SER A 214 27.56 -2.50 -3.49
N LEU A 215 26.98 -1.43 -4.02
CA LEU A 215 27.58 -0.59 -5.02
C LEU A 215 28.50 0.43 -4.35
N SER A 216 29.64 0.72 -4.96
CA SER A 216 30.59 1.70 -4.42
C SER A 216 29.88 3.03 -4.08
N ARG A 217 30.07 3.53 -2.86
CA ARG A 217 29.44 4.77 -2.34
C ARG A 217 29.57 5.99 -3.25
N TYR A 218 30.50 6.00 -4.16
CA TYR A 218 30.83 7.14 -5.04
C TYR A 218 30.28 7.01 -6.45
N SER A 219 29.63 5.89 -6.77
CA SER A 219 29.18 5.58 -8.15
C SER A 219 27.66 5.61 -8.33
N VAL A 220 26.85 5.65 -7.25
CA VAL A 220 25.40 5.58 -7.33
C VAL A 220 24.79 6.97 -7.19
N GLN A 221 24.23 7.49 -8.27
CA GLN A 221 23.58 8.81 -8.32
C GLN A 221 22.08 8.64 -8.58
N ILE A 222 21.25 9.32 -7.78
CA ILE A 222 19.78 9.38 -7.93
C ILE A 222 19.40 10.72 -8.55
N GLU A 223 18.41 10.73 -9.45
CA GLU A 223 17.90 11.95 -10.06
C GLU A 223 17.18 12.81 -8.99
N PRO A 224 17.52 14.11 -8.86
CA PRO A 224 16.86 14.97 -7.90
C PRO A 224 15.44 15.33 -8.39
N THR A 225 14.49 15.30 -7.47
CA THR A 225 13.12 15.75 -7.70
C THR A 225 13.08 17.28 -7.90
N THR A 226 12.49 17.75 -8.99
CA THR A 226 12.24 19.17 -9.24
C THR A 226 10.80 19.33 -9.71
N ILE A 227 9.99 20.05 -8.95
CA ILE A 227 8.59 20.32 -9.28
C ILE A 227 8.48 21.75 -9.77
N VAL A 228 7.73 21.97 -10.83
CA VAL A 228 7.33 23.30 -11.31
C VAL A 228 5.83 23.40 -11.10
N GLN A 229 5.40 24.27 -10.20
CA GLN A 229 4.00 24.43 -9.84
C GLN A 229 3.49 25.82 -10.22
N ASP A 230 2.23 25.86 -10.70
CA ASP A 230 1.46 27.08 -10.81
C ASP A 230 1.06 27.60 -9.41
N ASP A 231 0.83 28.91 -9.29
CA ASP A 231 0.57 29.61 -8.02
C ASP A 231 -0.93 29.62 -7.67
N ASP A 232 -1.51 28.43 -7.55
CA ASP A 232 -2.96 28.21 -7.33
C ASP A 232 -3.36 27.83 -5.89
N GLY A 233 -2.42 27.91 -4.93
CA GLY A 233 -2.66 27.61 -3.51
C GLY A 233 -3.37 28.73 -2.73
N VAL A 234 -3.65 28.45 -1.44
CA VAL A 234 -4.32 29.40 -0.52
C VAL A 234 -3.42 30.61 -0.26
N ASN A 235 -3.97 31.82 -0.40
CA ASN A 235 -3.29 33.02 0.03
C ASN A 235 -3.43 33.20 1.55
N VAL A 236 -2.31 33.35 2.24
CA VAL A 236 -2.29 33.56 3.70
C VAL A 236 -1.66 34.90 4.03
N ASP A 237 -2.47 35.81 4.55
CA ASP A 237 -2.03 37.11 4.99
C ASP A 237 -1.12 37.02 6.21
N GLU A 238 -0.17 37.93 6.32
CA GLU A 238 0.81 37.96 7.42
C GLU A 238 1.70 36.70 7.54
N SER A 239 1.81 35.88 6.47
CA SER A 239 2.56 34.62 6.46
C SER A 239 4.04 34.79 6.91
N TYR A 240 4.70 35.92 6.60
CA TYR A 240 6.02 36.24 7.11
C TYR A 240 6.04 36.39 8.65
N THR A 241 5.09 37.15 9.19
CA THR A 241 4.97 37.35 10.66
C THR A 241 4.69 36.03 11.36
N LEU A 242 3.85 35.17 10.78
CA LEU A 242 3.55 33.85 11.28
C LEU A 242 4.82 32.96 11.30
N GLY A 243 5.58 32.92 10.21
CA GLY A 243 6.83 32.17 10.13
C GLY A 243 7.85 32.64 11.18
N PHE A 244 7.98 33.95 11.34
CA PHE A 244 8.83 34.53 12.36
C PHE A 244 8.36 34.19 13.79
N ALA A 245 7.04 34.22 14.04
CA ALA A 245 6.45 33.85 15.33
C ALA A 245 6.65 32.37 15.67
N VAL A 246 6.63 31.49 14.67
CA VAL A 246 6.90 30.05 14.86
C VAL A 246 8.33 29.80 15.33
N GLY A 247 9.32 30.60 14.88
CA GLY A 247 10.69 30.56 15.36
C GLY A 247 10.85 31.23 16.76
N ASP A 248 10.62 32.51 16.84
CA ASP A 248 10.93 33.38 18.02
C ASP A 248 9.69 33.84 18.81
N GLY A 249 8.49 33.29 18.54
CA GLY A 249 7.26 33.74 19.18
C GLY A 249 6.76 32.85 20.32
N CYS A 250 5.77 33.37 21.03
CA CYS A 250 5.02 32.63 22.06
C CYS A 250 3.55 33.06 22.09
N SER A 251 2.65 32.11 22.40
CA SER A 251 1.22 32.41 22.67
C SER A 251 1.00 32.46 24.17
N TYR A 252 0.36 33.55 24.63
CA TYR A 252 0.01 33.73 26.04
C TYR A 252 -1.27 34.57 26.15
N GLY A 253 -2.22 34.12 26.96
CA GLY A 253 -3.45 34.88 27.23
C GLY A 253 -4.30 35.14 25.96
N GLY A 254 -4.35 34.20 25.03
CA GLY A 254 -5.10 34.33 23.77
C GLY A 254 -4.49 35.32 22.77
N VAL A 255 -3.17 35.56 22.84
CA VAL A 255 -2.45 36.47 21.94
C VAL A 255 -1.08 35.90 21.58
N VAL A 256 -0.68 36.02 20.32
CA VAL A 256 0.66 35.66 19.86
C VAL A 256 1.61 36.87 19.95
N PHE A 257 2.72 36.68 20.62
CA PHE A 257 3.78 37.69 20.80
C PHE A 257 5.08 37.24 20.16
N VAL A 258 5.79 38.22 19.59
CA VAL A 258 7.16 38.04 19.07
C VAL A 258 8.09 38.97 19.81
N ASP A 259 9.26 38.48 20.22
CA ASP A 259 10.29 39.29 20.88
C ASP A 259 11.44 39.55 19.89
N LEU A 260 11.62 40.79 19.49
CA LEU A 260 12.69 41.24 18.59
C LEU A 260 13.91 41.71 19.35
N TYR A 261 15.08 41.17 19.04
CA TYR A 261 16.37 41.50 19.68
C TYR A 261 17.39 41.98 18.64
N GLY A 262 18.11 43.04 18.94
CA GLY A 262 19.24 43.51 18.13
C GLY A 262 18.83 43.89 16.71
N ASP A 263 19.49 43.32 15.72
CA ASP A 263 19.26 43.53 14.27
C ASP A 263 17.88 43.12 13.78
N LYS A 264 17.24 42.12 14.42
CA LYS A 264 15.89 41.68 14.08
C LYS A 264 14.85 42.80 14.23
N ASP A 265 15.05 43.72 15.17
CA ASP A 265 14.13 44.85 15.38
C ASP A 265 14.15 45.87 14.24
N GLN A 266 15.31 46.03 13.60
CA GLN A 266 15.48 47.00 12.50
C GLN A 266 15.20 46.37 11.13
N SER A 267 15.50 45.08 10.96
CA SER A 267 15.49 44.39 9.65
C SER A 267 14.22 43.61 9.37
N CYS A 268 13.53 43.10 10.42
CA CYS A 268 12.40 42.16 10.21
C CYS A 268 11.04 42.90 10.24
N PRO A 269 10.24 42.84 9.18
CA PRO A 269 8.94 43.52 9.06
C PRO A 269 7.80 42.77 9.76
N VAL A 270 8.02 42.35 11.02
CA VAL A 270 7.00 41.71 11.84
C VAL A 270 5.85 42.67 12.08
N THR A 271 4.63 42.31 11.72
CA THR A 271 3.42 43.14 11.84
C THR A 271 2.80 43.04 13.22
N GLY A 272 2.18 44.12 13.69
CA GLY A 272 1.49 44.17 14.99
C GLY A 272 1.83 45.40 15.82
N THR A 273 1.28 45.44 17.04
CA THR A 273 1.52 46.56 18.00
C THR A 273 2.81 46.33 18.73
N ARG A 274 3.71 47.30 18.65
CA ARG A 274 5.08 47.24 19.27
C ARG A 274 5.09 47.87 20.65
N TYR A 275 5.71 47.15 21.62
CA TYR A 275 5.93 47.60 23.00
C TYR A 275 7.41 47.57 23.30
N LYS A 276 8.01 48.72 23.73
CA LYS A 276 9.37 48.72 24.22
C LYS A 276 9.43 48.08 25.62
N LYS A 277 10.23 47.05 25.79
CA LYS A 277 10.49 46.43 27.09
C LYS A 277 11.99 46.50 27.38
N TYR A 278 12.34 47.25 28.45
CA TYR A 278 13.71 47.32 28.91
C TYR A 278 14.11 46.02 29.64
N LEU A 279 15.14 45.36 29.15
CA LEU A 279 15.80 44.29 29.90
C LEU A 279 16.69 44.85 31.01
N PRO A 280 16.91 44.11 32.12
CA PRO A 280 17.88 44.52 33.14
C PRO A 280 19.26 44.82 32.51
N LYS A 281 19.96 45.85 33.00
CA LYS A 281 21.25 46.36 32.49
C LYS A 281 22.34 45.29 32.22
N LYS A 282 22.15 44.06 32.74
CA LYS A 282 23.05 42.92 32.56
C LYS A 282 23.17 42.42 31.11
N TYR A 283 22.22 42.76 30.23
CA TYR A 283 22.16 42.18 28.87
C TYR A 283 22.41 43.15 27.71
N ASN A 284 22.65 44.41 27.96
CA ASN A 284 23.00 45.46 26.97
C ASN A 284 22.28 45.40 25.60
N LEU A 285 21.07 44.80 25.54
CA LEU A 285 20.27 44.57 24.32
C LEU A 285 18.89 45.22 24.47
N SER A 286 18.48 46.02 23.51
CA SER A 286 17.10 46.47 23.39
C SER A 286 16.21 45.29 22.97
N ARG A 287 15.07 45.16 23.63
CA ARG A 287 14.03 44.17 23.27
C ARG A 287 12.76 44.92 22.97
N GLN A 288 12.22 44.69 21.75
CA GLN A 288 10.85 45.08 21.45
C GLN A 288 9.97 43.82 21.47
N ARG A 289 8.81 43.93 22.12
CA ARG A 289 7.76 42.92 22.05
C ARG A 289 6.69 43.39 21.06
N VAL A 290 6.36 42.58 20.09
CA VAL A 290 5.29 42.82 19.13
C VAL A 290 4.12 41.93 19.51
N ARG A 291 2.93 42.55 19.73
CA ARG A 291 1.67 41.87 19.80
C ARG A 291 1.19 41.73 18.37
N THR A 292 1.19 40.53 17.83
CA THR A 292 0.75 40.25 16.46
C THR A 292 -0.78 40.18 16.36
N ASN A 293 -1.32 40.23 15.14
CA ASN A 293 -2.73 40.01 14.87
C ASN A 293 -3.00 38.54 14.52
N ILE A 294 -2.02 37.63 14.62
CA ILE A 294 -2.11 36.23 14.31
C ILE A 294 -3.06 35.55 15.30
N ASP A 295 -4.01 34.78 14.78
CA ASP A 295 -4.88 33.94 15.58
C ASP A 295 -4.05 32.88 16.36
N PRO A 296 -4.27 32.72 17.68
CA PRO A 296 -3.47 31.80 18.48
C PRO A 296 -3.70 30.31 18.17
N GLU A 297 -4.90 29.92 17.71
CA GLU A 297 -5.21 28.54 17.32
C GLU A 297 -4.50 28.24 15.99
N PHE A 298 -4.62 29.14 15.01
CA PHE A 298 -3.90 29.02 13.74
C PHE A 298 -2.38 29.01 13.93
N PHE A 299 -1.83 29.85 14.81
CA PHE A 299 -0.42 29.78 15.20
C PHE A 299 -0.03 28.41 15.78
N GLY A 300 -0.91 27.84 16.62
CA GLY A 300 -0.72 26.53 17.23
C GLY A 300 -0.70 25.43 16.18
N SER A 301 -1.68 25.40 15.27
CA SER A 301 -1.79 24.38 14.21
C SER A 301 -0.54 24.38 13.31
N ILE A 302 -0.13 25.54 12.82
CA ILE A 302 1.07 25.66 11.96
C ILE A 302 2.34 25.29 12.72
N ARG A 303 2.47 25.71 14.00
CA ARG A 303 3.63 25.36 14.81
C ARG A 303 3.78 23.87 15.04
N ASP A 304 2.66 23.15 15.12
CA ASP A 304 2.66 21.72 15.37
C ASP A 304 2.68 20.90 14.08
N ASN A 305 2.19 21.44 12.96
CA ASN A 305 2.13 20.77 11.66
C ASN A 305 2.55 21.70 10.50
N PHE A 306 3.80 21.60 10.04
CA PHE A 306 4.28 22.40 8.91
C PHE A 306 3.69 21.98 7.56
N ARG A 307 3.12 20.77 7.42
CA ARG A 307 2.52 20.30 6.17
C ARG A 307 1.39 21.18 5.68
N GLU A 308 0.67 21.85 6.58
CA GLU A 308 -0.38 22.78 6.21
C GLU A 308 0.15 23.92 5.30
N VAL A 309 1.38 24.38 5.51
CA VAL A 309 2.03 25.39 4.64
C VAL A 309 2.16 24.90 3.19
N SER A 310 2.15 23.61 2.96
CA SER A 310 2.21 23.05 1.60
C SER A 310 0.92 23.26 0.78
N THR A 311 -0.19 23.64 1.41
CA THR A 311 -1.46 23.97 0.73
C THR A 311 -1.51 25.44 0.28
N TRP A 312 -0.55 26.26 0.72
CA TRP A 312 -0.53 27.69 0.43
C TRP A 312 0.04 27.97 -0.95
N ASN A 313 -0.27 29.16 -1.48
CA ASN A 313 0.36 29.64 -2.69
C ASN A 313 1.87 29.86 -2.47
N LYS A 314 2.63 29.89 -3.54
CA LYS A 314 4.10 30.00 -3.50
C LYS A 314 4.56 31.22 -2.70
N ASN A 315 3.91 32.37 -2.91
CA ASN A 315 4.27 33.62 -2.25
C ASN A 315 4.08 33.54 -0.72
N SER A 316 2.92 33.07 -0.25
CA SER A 316 2.64 32.90 1.19
C SER A 316 3.55 31.89 1.84
N ALA A 317 3.80 30.75 1.21
CA ALA A 317 4.70 29.70 1.72
C ALA A 317 6.16 30.20 1.81
N LEU A 318 6.67 30.89 0.79
CA LEU A 318 8.04 31.41 0.84
C LEU A 318 8.21 32.58 1.80
N ASN A 319 7.20 33.42 2.01
CA ASN A 319 7.20 34.44 3.07
C ASN A 319 7.20 33.81 4.47
N PHE A 320 6.46 32.74 4.70
CA PHE A 320 6.53 31.97 5.95
C PHE A 320 7.94 31.43 6.20
N ILE A 321 8.55 30.79 5.19
CA ILE A 321 9.92 30.27 5.28
C ILE A 321 10.93 31.39 5.50
N ALA A 322 10.73 32.56 4.88
CA ALA A 322 11.57 33.74 5.10
C ALA A 322 11.50 34.24 6.54
N GLY A 323 10.27 34.35 7.10
CA GLY A 323 10.08 34.72 8.50
C GLY A 323 10.75 33.74 9.46
N LEU A 324 10.60 32.44 9.25
CA LEU A 324 11.25 31.40 10.05
C LEU A 324 12.78 31.45 9.91
N ALA A 325 13.31 31.70 8.71
CA ALA A 325 14.74 31.85 8.46
C ALA A 325 15.31 33.09 9.13
N ASP A 326 14.61 34.23 9.08
CA ASP A 326 15.02 35.47 9.75
C ASP A 326 14.94 35.36 11.27
N ALA A 327 14.02 34.53 11.80
CA ALA A 327 13.97 34.21 13.24
C ALA A 327 15.13 33.29 13.66
N ASP A 328 15.19 32.07 13.15
CA ASP A 328 16.07 30.99 13.62
C ASP A 328 17.15 30.56 12.61
N GLY A 329 17.43 31.37 11.60
CA GLY A 329 18.42 31.06 10.59
C GLY A 329 19.74 31.79 10.67
N SER A 330 20.69 31.30 9.86
CA SER A 330 22.01 31.94 9.65
C SER A 330 22.48 31.78 8.20
N GLU A 331 23.29 32.73 7.75
CA GLU A 331 24.00 32.64 6.47
C GLU A 331 25.10 31.58 6.52
N THR A 332 25.37 30.96 5.35
CA THR A 332 26.56 30.13 5.18
C THR A 332 27.67 30.90 4.47
N GLY A 333 28.93 30.55 4.72
CA GLY A 333 30.07 31.17 4.04
C GLY A 333 30.07 31.05 2.51
N THR A 334 29.15 30.26 1.96
CA THR A 334 29.00 29.99 0.51
C THR A 334 27.78 30.69 -0.13
N GLY A 335 27.06 31.54 0.63
CA GLY A 335 25.90 32.30 0.13
C GLY A 335 24.56 31.61 0.26
N GLY A 336 24.48 30.41 0.87
CA GLY A 336 23.23 29.76 1.24
C GLY A 336 22.76 30.16 2.63
N ILE A 337 21.59 29.70 3.06
CA ILE A 337 21.06 29.89 4.41
C ILE A 337 20.81 28.55 5.11
N ARG A 338 20.85 28.55 6.43
CA ARG A 338 20.46 27.45 7.32
C ARG A 338 19.33 27.89 8.23
N ILE A 339 18.31 27.06 8.36
CA ILE A 339 17.24 27.24 9.34
C ILE A 339 17.39 26.14 10.38
N TYR A 340 17.42 26.51 11.67
CA TYR A 340 17.63 25.57 12.77
C TYR A 340 16.29 25.12 13.37
N ILE A 341 16.11 23.81 13.49
CA ILE A 341 14.84 23.18 13.87
C ILE A 341 15.09 22.08 14.90
N SER A 342 14.30 22.04 15.97
CA SER A 342 14.46 21.08 17.07
C SER A 342 13.75 19.73 16.85
N ALA A 343 13.15 19.49 15.67
CA ALA A 343 12.44 18.28 15.30
C ALA A 343 12.81 17.88 13.88
N GLU A 344 13.12 16.60 13.66
CA GLU A 344 13.53 16.06 12.35
C GLU A 344 12.40 16.10 11.34
N ASP A 345 11.20 15.66 11.75
CA ASP A 345 9.98 15.64 10.95
C ASP A 345 9.66 17.01 10.38
N ARG A 346 9.67 18.06 11.20
CA ARG A 346 9.45 19.43 10.74
C ARG A 346 10.51 19.91 9.74
N ALA A 347 11.77 19.52 9.94
CA ALA A 347 12.83 19.86 8.98
C ALA A 347 12.60 19.16 7.63
N LYS A 348 12.10 17.93 7.64
CA LYS A 348 11.73 17.17 6.44
C LYS A 348 10.49 17.73 5.76
N ASP A 349 9.48 18.14 6.52
CA ASP A 349 8.29 18.80 5.97
C ASP A 349 8.65 20.09 5.24
N LEU A 350 9.51 20.93 5.81
CA LEU A 350 10.02 22.13 5.12
C LEU A 350 10.83 21.78 3.86
N GLN A 351 11.59 20.69 3.87
CA GLN A 351 12.30 20.21 2.68
C GLN A 351 11.33 19.85 1.56
N LEU A 352 10.25 19.13 1.89
CA LEU A 352 9.20 18.74 0.92
C LEU A 352 8.46 19.97 0.37
N ILE A 353 8.13 20.96 1.24
CA ILE A 353 7.52 22.22 0.83
C ILE A 353 8.41 22.97 -0.17
N LEU A 354 9.70 23.07 0.12
CA LEU A 354 10.66 23.70 -0.79
C LEU A 354 10.79 22.94 -2.10
N THR A 355 10.80 21.61 -2.06
CA THR A 355 10.82 20.75 -3.25
C THR A 355 9.59 20.99 -4.13
N ARG A 356 8.40 21.15 -3.52
CA ARG A 356 7.15 21.47 -4.25
C ARG A 356 7.27 22.77 -5.05
N PHE A 357 8.01 23.75 -4.55
CA PHE A 357 8.24 25.04 -5.23
C PHE A 357 9.57 25.10 -6.04
N GLY A 358 10.18 23.94 -6.30
CA GLY A 358 11.39 23.83 -7.13
C GLY A 358 12.69 24.26 -6.43
N ILE A 359 12.67 24.48 -5.12
CA ILE A 359 13.82 24.93 -4.34
C ILE A 359 14.52 23.75 -3.66
N ARG A 360 15.78 23.53 -3.99
CA ARG A 360 16.58 22.44 -3.40
C ARG A 360 17.09 22.77 -2.03
N SER A 361 16.93 21.83 -1.11
CA SER A 361 17.41 21.92 0.25
C SER A 361 17.98 20.60 0.76
N SER A 362 18.62 20.61 1.93
CA SER A 362 19.10 19.39 2.59
C SER A 362 18.90 19.46 4.09
N VAL A 363 18.48 18.35 4.70
CA VAL A 363 18.28 18.20 6.15
C VAL A 363 19.48 17.48 6.76
N ASN A 364 20.03 18.04 7.84
CA ASN A 364 21.17 17.48 8.53
C ASN A 364 21.07 17.64 10.05
N LEU A 365 21.53 16.62 10.79
CA LEU A 365 21.65 16.68 12.24
C LEU A 365 22.87 17.51 12.64
N LEU A 366 22.66 18.57 13.43
CA LEU A 366 23.71 19.42 13.96
C LEU A 366 24.23 18.93 15.31
N ALA A 367 23.34 18.56 16.22
CA ALA A 367 23.70 18.12 17.56
C ALA A 367 22.62 17.23 18.19
N LYS A 368 23.03 16.15 18.85
CA LYS A 368 22.13 15.26 19.61
C LYS A 368 21.72 15.85 20.95
N ALA A 369 20.59 15.42 21.49
CA ALA A 369 20.20 15.62 22.88
C ALA A 369 21.31 15.14 23.85
N GLY A 370 21.40 15.74 25.02
CA GLY A 370 22.45 15.44 25.99
C GLY A 370 23.76 16.23 25.79
N LYS A 371 23.97 16.88 24.65
CA LYS A 371 25.15 17.69 24.40
C LYS A 371 25.14 18.95 25.27
N ARG A 372 26.24 19.20 26.02
CA ARG A 372 26.41 20.38 26.87
C ARG A 372 26.70 21.61 26.01
N THR A 373 26.04 22.72 26.31
CA THR A 373 26.21 24.02 25.67
C THR A 373 26.45 25.10 26.72
N ASN A 374 26.81 26.32 26.33
CA ASN A 374 26.92 27.49 27.23
C ASN A 374 25.59 27.90 27.92
N LEU A 375 24.45 27.42 27.39
CA LEU A 375 23.10 27.65 27.93
C LEU A 375 22.55 26.45 28.73
N GLY A 376 23.36 25.40 28.96
CA GLY A 376 22.97 24.18 29.67
C GLY A 376 23.00 22.94 28.78
N THR A 377 22.43 21.83 29.28
CA THR A 377 22.36 20.57 28.52
C THR A 377 21.14 20.56 27.57
N ARG A 378 21.37 20.29 26.31
CA ARG A 378 20.33 20.24 25.28
C ARG A 378 19.34 19.11 25.55
N LYS A 379 18.05 19.43 25.57
CA LYS A 379 16.98 18.47 25.86
C LYS A 379 16.47 17.70 24.60
N ARG A 380 16.65 18.24 23.39
CA ARG A 380 16.21 17.67 22.11
C ARG A 380 17.35 17.73 21.11
N ASP A 381 17.29 16.91 20.07
CA ASP A 381 18.16 17.01 18.91
C ASP A 381 18.00 18.37 18.23
N LEU A 382 19.05 18.83 17.57
CA LEU A 382 19.02 20.03 16.76
C LEU A 382 19.37 19.68 15.33
N TRP A 383 18.43 19.91 14.47
CA TRP A 383 18.55 19.75 13.03
C TRP A 383 18.74 21.11 12.35
N TYR A 384 19.22 21.10 11.14
CA TYR A 384 19.17 22.28 10.29
C TYR A 384 18.79 21.90 8.87
N LEU A 385 17.94 22.72 8.27
CA LEU A 385 17.63 22.73 6.86
C LEU A 385 18.57 23.69 6.16
N GLN A 386 19.37 23.22 5.21
CA GLN A 386 20.26 24.07 4.43
C GLN A 386 19.69 24.27 3.03
N ILE A 387 19.50 25.53 2.65
CA ILE A 387 19.06 25.95 1.33
C ILE A 387 20.28 26.52 0.62
N THR A 388 20.64 25.89 -0.49
CA THR A 388 21.90 26.20 -1.20
C THR A 388 21.76 27.42 -2.07
N ASP A 389 20.59 27.60 -2.71
CA ASP A 389 20.25 28.79 -3.50
C ASP A 389 18.96 29.42 -2.94
N PRO A 390 19.09 30.38 -2.01
CA PRO A 390 17.94 30.97 -1.33
C PRO A 390 17.38 32.21 -2.05
N ARG A 391 17.72 32.49 -3.29
CA ARG A 391 17.36 33.75 -3.99
C ARG A 391 15.86 33.97 -4.13
N ASP A 392 15.07 32.89 -4.18
CA ASP A 392 13.60 32.96 -4.25
C ASP A 392 12.94 33.15 -2.89
N ILE A 393 13.70 33.12 -1.78
CA ILE A 393 13.17 33.28 -0.42
C ILE A 393 13.33 34.74 0.01
N PRO A 394 12.22 35.47 0.28
CA PRO A 394 12.25 36.91 0.55
C PRO A 394 12.67 37.22 2.00
N CYS A 395 13.87 36.81 2.40
CA CYS A 395 14.45 37.16 3.69
C CYS A 395 14.79 38.65 3.78
N PHE A 396 14.61 39.25 4.96
CA PHE A 396 14.91 40.65 5.23
C PHE A 396 16.19 40.84 6.08
N ARG A 397 16.47 39.88 6.97
CA ARG A 397 17.67 39.89 7.82
C ARG A 397 18.84 39.15 7.18
N LEU A 398 18.57 37.99 6.59
CA LEU A 398 19.61 37.19 5.94
C LEU A 398 19.87 37.65 4.52
N ASN A 399 21.14 37.77 4.15
CA ASN A 399 21.51 38.18 2.80
C ASN A 399 21.45 37.02 1.83
N VAL A 400 20.32 36.94 1.11
CA VAL A 400 20.04 35.91 0.08
C VAL A 400 20.53 36.26 -1.33
N SER A 401 21.05 37.49 -1.52
CA SER A 401 21.47 37.99 -2.84
C SER A 401 22.82 37.45 -3.33
N LYS A 402 23.65 36.90 -2.43
CA LYS A 402 24.91 36.25 -2.77
C LYS A 402 24.64 34.89 -3.41
N GLY A 403 24.25 34.91 -4.65
CA GLY A 403 24.04 33.72 -5.43
C GLY A 403 25.25 32.80 -5.44
N HIS A 404 24.99 31.53 -5.60
CA HIS A 404 25.92 30.42 -5.49
C HIS A 404 27.08 30.48 -6.49
N SER A 405 28.29 30.20 -6.03
CA SER A 405 29.41 29.90 -6.93
C SER A 405 29.17 28.56 -7.63
N ALA A 406 29.52 28.48 -8.90
CA ALA A 406 29.23 27.39 -9.84
C ALA A 406 29.74 25.96 -9.45
N ARG A 407 30.25 25.75 -8.23
CA ARG A 407 30.80 24.46 -7.77
C ARG A 407 29.76 23.38 -7.45
N PHE A 408 28.47 23.70 -7.32
CA PHE A 408 27.42 22.74 -7.00
C PHE A 408 26.39 22.55 -8.14
N LYS A 409 26.83 22.49 -9.36
CA LYS A 409 26.04 21.98 -10.48
C LYS A 409 25.97 20.44 -10.48
N GLY A 410 25.90 19.81 -9.32
CA GLY A 410 25.59 18.38 -9.23
C GLY A 410 24.16 18.15 -9.67
N LYS A 411 23.98 17.57 -10.88
CA LYS A 411 22.68 17.21 -11.43
C LYS A 411 22.01 16.06 -10.67
N TYR A 412 22.74 15.38 -9.78
CA TYR A 412 22.34 14.11 -9.15
C TYR A 412 22.63 14.09 -7.65
N GLN A 413 21.92 13.24 -6.93
CA GLN A 413 22.10 12.98 -5.49
C GLN A 413 22.66 11.57 -5.27
N ASN A 414 23.44 11.37 -4.22
CA ASN A 414 24.07 10.08 -3.91
C ASN A 414 23.32 9.37 -2.77
N VAL A 415 23.28 8.05 -2.79
CA VAL A 415 22.84 7.23 -1.66
C VAL A 415 23.87 7.34 -0.53
N ARG A 416 23.43 7.68 0.69
CA ARG A 416 24.27 7.85 1.89
C ARG A 416 24.32 6.58 2.72
N SER A 417 23.16 5.99 3.01
CA SER A 417 23.03 4.73 3.75
C SER A 417 21.78 3.99 3.36
N VAL A 418 21.77 2.69 3.64
CA VAL A 418 20.60 1.83 3.65
C VAL A 418 20.62 1.11 4.99
N ASP A 419 19.72 1.45 5.87
CA ASP A 419 19.63 0.93 7.22
C ASP A 419 18.41 0.03 7.33
N ILE A 420 18.58 -1.19 7.85
CA ILE A 420 17.46 -2.08 8.15
C ILE A 420 16.72 -1.49 9.35
N LEU A 421 15.40 -1.28 9.20
CA LEU A 421 14.57 -0.81 10.30
C LEU A 421 14.05 -2.01 11.11
N ASP A 422 14.11 -1.88 12.43
CA ASP A 422 13.52 -2.86 13.36
C ASP A 422 11.98 -2.65 13.51
N THR A 423 11.41 -1.77 12.69
CA THR A 423 9.98 -1.45 12.63
C THR A 423 9.40 -1.87 11.30
N THR A 424 8.10 -2.06 11.29
CA THR A 424 7.34 -2.45 10.11
C THR A 424 6.16 -1.51 9.94
N GLU A 425 5.75 -1.23 8.70
CA GLU A 425 4.61 -0.36 8.39
C GLU A 425 3.84 -0.83 7.15
N ASP A 426 2.60 -0.33 7.01
CA ASP A 426 1.79 -0.49 5.82
C ASP A 426 2.44 0.18 4.62
N VAL A 427 2.30 -0.48 3.47
CA VAL A 427 2.80 0.09 2.23
C VAL A 427 1.67 0.33 1.24
N TYR A 428 1.66 1.52 0.68
CA TYR A 428 0.63 2.04 -0.21
C TYR A 428 1.18 2.30 -1.58
N CYS A 429 0.25 2.44 -2.50
CA CYS A 429 0.60 2.76 -3.85
C CYS A 429 -0.60 3.33 -4.63
N PHE A 430 -0.39 3.84 -5.83
CA PHE A 430 -1.39 4.25 -6.80
C PHE A 430 -0.87 3.99 -8.21
N ASN A 431 -1.77 3.89 -9.17
CA ASN A 431 -1.39 3.82 -10.57
C ASN A 431 -1.38 5.23 -11.17
N GLU A 432 -0.21 5.77 -11.44
CA GLU A 432 -0.09 7.02 -12.17
C GLU A 432 -0.10 6.71 -13.67
N PRO A 433 -1.10 7.23 -14.45
CA PRO A 433 -1.40 6.72 -15.79
C PRO A 433 -0.41 7.09 -16.89
N LYS A 434 0.45 8.09 -16.69
CA LYS A 434 1.31 8.63 -17.75
C LYS A 434 2.76 8.16 -17.66
N ARG A 435 3.31 8.02 -16.45
CA ARG A 435 4.71 7.67 -16.22
C ARG A 435 4.93 6.60 -15.17
N HIS A 436 3.87 6.16 -14.46
CA HIS A 436 3.89 5.22 -13.33
C HIS A 436 4.84 5.61 -12.21
N MET A 437 4.97 6.90 -11.98
CA MET A 437 5.89 7.49 -11.03
C MET A 437 5.18 8.51 -10.16
N ALA A 438 5.62 8.63 -8.91
CA ALA A 438 5.30 9.77 -8.08
C ALA A 438 6.37 10.01 -7.03
N VAL A 439 6.31 11.17 -6.39
CA VAL A 439 7.27 11.58 -5.38
C VAL A 439 6.82 11.07 -4.01
N PHE A 440 7.48 10.02 -3.53
CA PHE A 440 7.27 9.39 -2.23
C PHE A 440 8.39 9.81 -1.27
N GLY A 441 8.06 10.52 -0.19
CA GLY A 441 9.09 10.97 0.76
C GLY A 441 10.25 11.71 0.10
N ASN A 442 9.98 12.53 -0.92
CA ASN A 442 10.96 13.20 -1.79
C ASN A 442 11.71 12.29 -2.79
N ILE A 443 11.24 11.05 -2.99
CA ILE A 443 11.81 10.04 -3.91
C ILE A 443 10.71 9.45 -4.79
N LEU A 444 10.96 9.16 -6.06
CA LEU A 444 10.02 8.76 -7.09
C LEU A 444 10.00 7.23 -7.41
N THR A 445 8.83 6.44 -7.39
CA THR A 445 8.66 4.95 -7.56
C THR A 445 7.31 4.29 -8.08
N TYR A 446 7.03 2.92 -8.10
CA TYR A 446 6.10 2.09 -8.97
C TYR A 446 5.09 1.01 -8.41
N GLN A 447 4.20 0.29 -9.28
CA GLN A 447 3.08 -0.67 -8.90
C GLN A 447 2.60 -1.80 -9.88
N CYS A 448 1.51 -2.66 -9.50
CA CYS A 448 0.94 -3.86 -10.20
C CYS A 448 -0.31 -3.64 -11.11
N ASN A 449 -0.71 -4.64 -12.02
CA ASN A 449 -1.73 -4.51 -13.07
C ASN A 449 -2.78 -5.64 -13.11
N LEU A 450 -4.05 -5.39 -12.68
CA LEU A 450 -5.17 -6.35 -12.66
C LEU A 450 -6.49 -5.70 -13.08
N THR A 451 -7.34 -6.45 -13.84
CA THR A 451 -8.73 -6.08 -14.17
C THR A 451 -9.68 -7.22 -13.81
N GLU A 452 -10.96 -6.95 -13.52
CA GLU A 452 -11.91 -7.95 -13.07
C GLU A 452 -13.24 -7.89 -13.83
N VAL A 453 -13.67 -9.03 -14.37
CA VAL A 453 -14.94 -9.22 -15.10
C VAL A 453 -15.95 -9.85 -14.16
N VAL A 454 -17.05 -9.15 -13.92
CA VAL A 454 -18.17 -9.64 -13.10
C VAL A 454 -19.14 -10.44 -13.96
N ILE A 455 -19.34 -11.71 -13.59
CA ILE A 455 -20.30 -12.63 -14.24
C ILE A 455 -21.63 -12.52 -13.51
N ASP A 456 -22.68 -12.11 -14.22
CA ASP A 456 -24.07 -12.07 -13.75
C ASP A 456 -24.81 -13.36 -14.15
N GLU A 457 -25.87 -13.72 -13.42
CA GLU A 457 -26.67 -14.92 -13.71
C GLU A 457 -27.28 -14.96 -15.13
N LYS A 458 -27.44 -13.78 -15.75
CA LYS A 458 -28.04 -13.61 -17.08
C LYS A 458 -27.01 -13.52 -18.20
N ASP A 459 -25.72 -13.52 -17.89
CA ASP A 459 -24.70 -13.42 -18.90
C ASP A 459 -24.73 -14.65 -19.85
N THR A 460 -24.53 -14.36 -21.10
CA THR A 460 -24.32 -15.33 -22.17
C THR A 460 -22.86 -15.32 -22.60
N GLU A 461 -22.45 -16.25 -23.45
CA GLU A 461 -21.09 -16.24 -24.01
C GLU A 461 -20.76 -14.89 -24.70
N GLU A 462 -21.74 -14.31 -25.42
CA GLU A 462 -21.55 -13.05 -26.14
C GLU A 462 -21.34 -11.88 -25.18
N THR A 463 -22.18 -11.73 -24.13
CA THR A 463 -22.04 -10.65 -23.14
C THR A 463 -20.75 -10.81 -22.34
N LEU A 464 -20.33 -12.03 -22.02
CA LEU A 464 -19.05 -12.30 -21.38
C LEU A 464 -17.89 -11.91 -22.29
N LYS A 465 -17.99 -12.22 -23.59
CA LYS A 465 -16.97 -11.81 -24.57
C LYS A 465 -16.80 -10.28 -24.62
N ASP A 466 -17.89 -9.53 -24.60
CA ASP A 466 -17.85 -8.07 -24.58
C ASP A 466 -17.24 -7.52 -23.27
N LYS A 467 -17.63 -8.05 -22.12
CA LYS A 467 -17.05 -7.68 -20.81
C LYS A 467 -15.53 -7.97 -20.76
N ILE A 468 -15.13 -9.15 -21.23
CA ILE A 468 -13.73 -9.56 -21.30
C ILE A 468 -12.94 -8.66 -22.23
N ARG A 469 -13.52 -8.30 -23.39
CA ARG A 469 -12.90 -7.35 -24.33
C ARG A 469 -12.62 -6.01 -23.67
N LEU A 470 -13.60 -5.42 -22.97
CA LEU A 470 -13.42 -4.14 -22.27
C LEU A 470 -12.37 -4.23 -21.17
N ALA A 471 -12.41 -5.28 -20.34
CA ALA A 471 -11.41 -5.51 -19.31
C ALA A 471 -10.00 -5.69 -19.88
N THR A 472 -9.90 -6.36 -21.05
CA THR A 472 -8.62 -6.55 -21.75
C THR A 472 -8.08 -5.23 -22.33
N ILE A 473 -8.93 -4.39 -22.91
CA ILE A 473 -8.55 -3.05 -23.38
C ILE A 473 -7.95 -2.24 -22.22
N LEU A 474 -8.68 -2.13 -21.09
CA LEU A 474 -8.21 -1.41 -19.91
C LEU A 474 -6.89 -1.98 -19.38
N GLY A 475 -6.78 -3.30 -19.25
CA GLY A 475 -5.56 -3.96 -18.81
C GLY A 475 -4.38 -3.73 -19.76
N THR A 476 -4.62 -3.76 -21.09
CA THR A 476 -3.59 -3.50 -22.10
C THR A 476 -3.12 -2.06 -22.04
N TRP A 477 -4.02 -1.09 -21.92
CA TRP A 477 -3.65 0.30 -21.73
C TRP A 477 -2.83 0.48 -20.46
N GLN A 478 -3.26 -0.12 -19.36
CA GLN A 478 -2.53 -0.11 -18.10
C GLN A 478 -1.14 -0.76 -18.22
N SER A 479 -0.97 -1.81 -19.04
CA SER A 479 0.33 -2.44 -19.28
C SER A 479 1.32 -1.58 -20.06
N SER A 480 0.83 -0.55 -20.80
CA SER A 480 1.67 0.39 -21.54
C SER A 480 2.47 1.31 -20.62
N LEU A 481 2.02 1.41 -19.39
CA LEU A 481 2.52 2.29 -18.37
C LEU A 481 3.86 1.77 -17.81
N THR A 482 4.93 1.72 -18.59
CA THR A 482 6.25 1.14 -18.27
C THR A 482 7.39 2.14 -18.19
N ASN A 483 7.10 3.43 -18.06
CA ASN A 483 8.14 4.44 -17.93
C ASN A 483 8.82 4.40 -16.55
N PHE A 484 9.43 3.27 -16.24
CA PHE A 484 10.05 2.94 -14.99
C PHE A 484 11.40 3.65 -14.81
N LYS A 485 11.41 4.93 -14.48
CA LYS A 485 12.65 5.73 -14.41
C LYS A 485 13.58 5.38 -13.23
N TYR A 486 13.12 4.63 -12.21
CA TYR A 486 13.86 4.50 -10.94
C TYR A 486 13.94 3.08 -10.37
N ILE A 487 13.45 2.08 -11.08
CA ILE A 487 13.75 0.68 -10.80
C ILE A 487 14.75 0.16 -11.84
N ARG A 488 15.40 -1.00 -11.59
CA ARG A 488 16.38 -1.56 -12.53
C ARG A 488 15.77 -1.61 -13.92
N LYS A 489 16.55 -1.28 -14.93
CA LYS A 489 16.15 -1.42 -16.34
C LYS A 489 15.55 -2.82 -16.62
N SER A 490 16.04 -3.87 -15.93
CA SER A 490 15.49 -5.22 -16.02
C SER A 490 14.00 -5.33 -15.69
N TRP A 491 13.42 -4.42 -14.90
CA TRP A 491 11.99 -4.41 -14.60
C TRP A 491 11.18 -3.75 -15.70
N LYS A 492 11.66 -2.59 -16.17
CA LYS A 492 11.13 -1.98 -17.37
C LYS A 492 11.22 -2.99 -18.52
N ASP A 493 12.42 -3.56 -18.73
CA ASP A 493 12.65 -4.55 -19.76
C ASP A 493 11.73 -5.77 -19.56
N ASN A 494 11.56 -6.24 -18.30
CA ASN A 494 10.66 -7.34 -17.98
C ASN A 494 9.19 -7.00 -18.24
N CYS A 495 8.73 -5.84 -17.76
CA CYS A 495 7.35 -5.41 -17.98
C CYS A 495 7.08 -5.05 -19.44
N GLU A 496 8.03 -4.44 -20.13
CA GLU A 496 7.92 -4.15 -21.56
C GLU A 496 8.05 -5.39 -22.44
N GLU A 497 8.83 -6.38 -22.00
CA GLU A 497 8.92 -7.68 -22.63
C GLU A 497 7.63 -8.49 -22.42
N GLU A 498 7.17 -8.61 -21.18
CA GLU A 498 6.08 -9.50 -20.80
C GLU A 498 4.69 -8.86 -20.85
N ARG A 499 4.54 -7.56 -20.55
CA ARG A 499 3.27 -6.84 -20.52
C ARG A 499 2.16 -7.62 -19.79
N LEU A 500 2.45 -8.19 -18.62
CA LEU A 500 1.52 -9.08 -17.92
C LEU A 500 0.19 -8.39 -17.64
N LEU A 501 -0.90 -9.08 -17.96
CA LEU A 501 -2.26 -8.76 -17.57
C LEU A 501 -2.80 -9.83 -16.62
N GLY A 502 -3.75 -9.42 -15.75
CA GLY A 502 -4.57 -10.32 -14.99
C GLY A 502 -6.06 -10.01 -15.23
N VAL A 503 -6.60 -10.41 -16.41
CA VAL A 503 -8.05 -10.35 -16.66
C VAL A 503 -8.69 -11.50 -15.90
N SER A 504 -9.33 -11.17 -14.77
CA SER A 504 -9.93 -12.10 -13.82
C SER A 504 -11.43 -12.24 -14.05
N LEU A 505 -11.98 -13.43 -13.78
CA LEU A 505 -13.42 -13.71 -13.73
C LEU A 505 -13.89 -13.85 -12.29
N THR A 506 -15.00 -13.20 -11.92
CA THR A 506 -15.66 -13.36 -10.62
C THR A 506 -17.16 -13.59 -10.80
N GLY A 507 -17.81 -14.30 -9.87
CA GLY A 507 -19.21 -14.67 -10.01
C GLY A 507 -19.44 -15.99 -10.77
N ILE A 508 -18.40 -16.81 -10.95
CA ILE A 508 -18.42 -18.02 -11.78
C ILE A 508 -19.57 -18.96 -11.40
N PHE A 509 -19.77 -19.22 -10.10
CA PHE A 509 -20.82 -20.13 -9.61
C PHE A 509 -22.21 -19.50 -9.54
N GLY A 510 -22.35 -18.22 -9.88
CA GLY A 510 -23.65 -17.56 -9.99
C GLY A 510 -24.35 -17.74 -11.33
N ASN A 511 -23.66 -18.25 -12.34
CA ASN A 511 -24.18 -18.40 -13.70
C ASN A 511 -24.14 -19.87 -14.16
N PRO A 512 -25.22 -20.43 -14.71
CA PRO A 512 -25.32 -21.85 -15.09
C PRO A 512 -24.32 -22.32 -16.15
N ILE A 513 -23.94 -21.44 -17.09
CA ILE A 513 -23.01 -21.81 -18.17
C ILE A 513 -21.54 -21.77 -17.74
N THR A 514 -21.21 -21.08 -16.63
CA THR A 514 -19.84 -20.97 -16.12
C THR A 514 -19.61 -21.77 -14.85
N GLY A 515 -20.64 -21.96 -14.01
CA GLY A 515 -20.55 -22.56 -12.69
C GLY A 515 -20.71 -24.08 -12.61
N THR A 516 -20.87 -24.76 -13.72
CA THR A 516 -21.01 -26.23 -13.78
C THR A 516 -20.19 -26.83 -14.89
N VAL A 517 -19.60 -28.01 -14.66
CA VAL A 517 -18.90 -28.77 -15.74
C VAL A 517 -19.91 -29.37 -16.68
N HIS A 518 -19.88 -28.95 -17.94
CA HIS A 518 -20.73 -29.49 -19.03
C HIS A 518 -19.92 -29.62 -20.33
N LYS A 519 -20.46 -30.40 -21.25
CA LYS A 519 -19.86 -30.52 -22.58
C LYS A 519 -19.93 -29.18 -23.31
N GLY A 520 -18.78 -28.59 -23.60
CA GLY A 520 -18.65 -27.27 -24.25
C GLY A 520 -18.16 -26.16 -23.35
N LEU A 521 -18.12 -26.34 -22.02
CA LEU A 521 -17.54 -25.34 -21.12
C LEU A 521 -16.07 -25.01 -21.49
N GLY A 522 -15.24 -26.04 -21.69
CA GLY A 522 -13.86 -25.87 -22.11
C GLY A 522 -13.73 -25.11 -23.42
N ASP A 523 -14.48 -25.50 -24.44
CA ASP A 523 -14.46 -24.85 -25.76
C ASP A 523 -14.92 -23.38 -25.67
N MET A 524 -15.94 -23.09 -24.86
CA MET A 524 -16.38 -21.71 -24.57
C MET A 524 -15.26 -20.89 -23.92
N LEU A 525 -14.64 -21.41 -22.88
CA LEU A 525 -13.55 -20.73 -22.18
C LEU A 525 -12.33 -20.50 -23.07
N ASP A 526 -12.01 -21.46 -23.97
CA ASP A 526 -10.96 -21.28 -24.98
C ASP A 526 -11.28 -20.10 -25.91
N ARG A 527 -12.54 -20.04 -26.46
CA ARG A 527 -12.94 -18.90 -27.31
C ARG A 527 -12.90 -17.55 -26.56
N LEU A 528 -13.33 -17.52 -25.30
CA LEU A 528 -13.27 -16.31 -24.46
C LEU A 528 -11.82 -15.88 -24.20
N ARG A 529 -10.93 -16.83 -23.89
CA ARG A 529 -9.50 -16.56 -23.73
C ARG A 529 -8.88 -16.05 -25.04
N GLU A 530 -9.15 -16.70 -26.14
CA GLU A 530 -8.68 -16.29 -27.47
C GLU A 530 -9.14 -14.89 -27.81
N SER A 531 -10.40 -14.53 -27.51
CA SER A 531 -10.91 -13.18 -27.68
C SER A 531 -10.13 -12.15 -26.85
N ALA A 532 -9.74 -12.48 -25.61
CA ALA A 532 -8.88 -11.62 -24.81
C ALA A 532 -7.48 -11.48 -25.44
N VAL A 533 -6.90 -12.57 -25.93
CA VAL A 533 -5.58 -12.57 -26.59
C VAL A 533 -5.60 -11.72 -27.88
N GLU A 534 -6.64 -11.86 -28.69
CA GLU A 534 -6.82 -11.10 -29.95
C GLU A 534 -6.99 -9.60 -29.66
N GLU A 535 -7.84 -9.25 -28.68
CA GLU A 535 -8.06 -7.85 -28.31
C GLU A 535 -6.79 -7.22 -27.70
N ASN A 536 -6.07 -7.96 -26.84
CA ASN A 536 -4.79 -7.49 -26.33
C ASN A 536 -3.77 -7.24 -27.46
N LYS A 537 -3.69 -8.13 -28.43
CA LYS A 537 -2.80 -7.98 -29.58
C LYS A 537 -3.15 -6.74 -30.40
N LYS A 538 -4.44 -6.53 -30.67
CA LYS A 538 -4.95 -5.37 -31.40
C LYS A 538 -4.66 -4.06 -30.67
N GLU A 539 -4.97 -4.00 -29.36
CA GLU A 539 -4.71 -2.82 -28.55
C GLU A 539 -3.22 -2.54 -28.37
N ALA A 540 -2.40 -3.59 -28.23
CA ALA A 540 -0.94 -3.45 -28.17
C ALA A 540 -0.36 -2.89 -29.48
N GLU A 541 -0.90 -3.30 -30.64
CA GLU A 541 -0.52 -2.75 -31.95
C GLU A 541 -0.89 -1.27 -32.06
N ILE A 542 -2.11 -0.88 -31.62
CA ILE A 542 -2.55 0.53 -31.58
C ILE A 542 -1.62 1.37 -30.71
N LEU A 543 -1.20 0.84 -29.58
CA LEU A 543 -0.30 1.51 -28.62
C LEU A 543 1.19 1.44 -29.05
N GLY A 544 1.54 0.63 -30.04
CA GLY A 544 2.94 0.41 -30.45
C GLY A 544 3.78 -0.31 -29.40
N ILE A 545 3.19 -1.23 -28.60
CA ILE A 545 3.84 -2.00 -27.54
C ILE A 545 3.80 -3.51 -27.82
N ASN A 546 4.58 -4.29 -27.09
CA ASN A 546 4.50 -5.74 -27.15
C ASN A 546 3.11 -6.22 -26.69
N ALA A 547 2.56 -7.23 -27.34
CA ALA A 547 1.42 -7.94 -26.81
C ALA A 547 1.79 -8.70 -25.53
N SER A 548 0.85 -8.81 -24.59
CA SER A 548 1.04 -9.48 -23.30
C SER A 548 1.34 -10.97 -23.47
N VAL A 549 2.35 -11.45 -22.75
CA VAL A 549 2.74 -12.88 -22.81
C VAL A 549 1.84 -13.78 -21.95
N ALA A 550 1.09 -13.22 -21.00
CA ALA A 550 0.03 -13.87 -20.24
C ALA A 550 -1.04 -12.83 -19.84
N ILE A 551 -2.32 -13.19 -19.96
CA ILE A 551 -3.45 -12.25 -19.90
C ILE A 551 -4.50 -12.70 -18.90
N THR A 552 -4.91 -13.95 -18.89
CA THR A 552 -6.10 -14.43 -18.20
C THR A 552 -5.79 -15.14 -16.89
N THR A 553 -6.62 -14.88 -15.87
CA THR A 553 -6.51 -15.47 -14.55
C THR A 553 -7.87 -15.62 -13.85
N VAL A 554 -7.90 -16.17 -12.65
CA VAL A 554 -9.01 -16.05 -11.71
C VAL A 554 -8.43 -15.66 -10.35
N LYS A 555 -8.85 -14.50 -9.86
CA LYS A 555 -8.46 -13.93 -8.55
C LYS A 555 -9.55 -14.22 -7.51
N PRO A 556 -9.23 -14.47 -6.24
CA PRO A 556 -10.20 -14.40 -5.15
C PRO A 556 -10.69 -12.95 -5.03
N SER A 557 -11.98 -12.72 -5.24
CA SER A 557 -12.56 -11.38 -5.25
C SER A 557 -13.21 -11.07 -3.89
N GLY A 558 -12.54 -10.29 -3.06
CA GLY A 558 -13.07 -9.91 -1.75
C GLY A 558 -13.95 -8.66 -1.77
N THR A 559 -13.59 -7.66 -2.55
CA THR A 559 -14.27 -6.36 -2.57
C THR A 559 -15.24 -6.23 -3.74
N VAL A 560 -14.79 -6.48 -4.98
CA VAL A 560 -15.61 -6.30 -6.18
C VAL A 560 -16.79 -7.27 -6.18
N SER A 561 -16.60 -8.53 -5.80
CA SER A 561 -17.69 -9.51 -5.72
C SER A 561 -18.77 -9.08 -4.71
N GLN A 562 -18.39 -8.52 -3.56
CA GLN A 562 -19.33 -8.02 -2.56
C GLN A 562 -20.06 -6.76 -3.04
N LEU A 563 -19.33 -5.82 -3.66
CA LEU A 563 -19.91 -4.60 -4.23
C LEU A 563 -20.97 -4.92 -5.29
N THR A 564 -20.73 -5.92 -6.11
CA THR A 564 -21.62 -6.31 -7.22
C THR A 564 -22.60 -7.42 -6.88
N GLY A 565 -22.52 -8.00 -5.67
CA GLY A 565 -23.44 -9.05 -5.19
C GLY A 565 -23.30 -10.37 -5.93
N VAL A 566 -22.06 -10.79 -6.26
CA VAL A 566 -21.77 -12.07 -6.93
C VAL A 566 -20.87 -12.96 -6.08
N SER A 567 -20.71 -14.24 -6.44
CA SER A 567 -19.78 -15.15 -5.77
C SER A 567 -18.33 -14.76 -6.03
N SER A 568 -17.42 -15.07 -5.08
CA SER A 568 -16.01 -14.69 -5.14
C SER A 568 -15.22 -15.57 -6.11
N GLY A 569 -14.73 -15.02 -7.22
CA GLY A 569 -13.89 -15.75 -8.19
C GLY A 569 -14.49 -17.08 -8.61
N ILE A 570 -13.77 -18.17 -8.37
CA ILE A 570 -14.17 -19.55 -8.66
C ILE A 570 -14.73 -20.30 -7.42
N HIS A 571 -15.15 -19.56 -6.39
CA HIS A 571 -15.75 -20.16 -5.20
C HIS A 571 -17.29 -20.20 -5.32
N PRO A 572 -17.95 -21.28 -4.82
CA PRO A 572 -19.41 -21.31 -4.70
C PRO A 572 -19.91 -20.28 -3.71
N TRP A 573 -21.21 -19.98 -3.74
CA TRP A 573 -21.85 -19.18 -2.71
C TRP A 573 -21.79 -19.93 -1.37
N TYR A 574 -21.66 -19.17 -0.25
CA TYR A 574 -21.55 -19.77 1.07
C TYR A 574 -22.79 -20.62 1.40
N SER A 575 -23.99 -20.05 1.33
CA SER A 575 -25.28 -20.73 1.51
C SER A 575 -26.38 -20.02 0.73
N GLU A 576 -27.60 -20.58 0.70
CA GLU A 576 -28.77 -19.94 0.08
C GLU A 576 -29.16 -18.64 0.82
N TYR A 577 -29.14 -18.71 2.15
CA TYR A 577 -29.37 -17.57 3.05
C TYR A 577 -28.27 -17.54 4.11
N TYR A 578 -27.61 -16.40 4.28
CA TYR A 578 -26.56 -16.25 5.27
C TYR A 578 -26.39 -14.82 5.75
N ILE A 579 -25.76 -14.63 6.88
CA ILE A 579 -25.31 -13.34 7.36
C ILE A 579 -23.86 -13.15 6.90
N ARG A 580 -23.57 -12.01 6.32
CA ARG A 580 -22.22 -11.50 6.18
C ARG A 580 -21.96 -10.50 7.30
N THR A 581 -20.98 -10.77 8.15
CA THR A 581 -20.56 -9.81 9.18
C THR A 581 -19.41 -8.95 8.66
N VAL A 582 -19.45 -7.68 9.02
CA VAL A 582 -18.39 -6.71 8.71
C VAL A 582 -17.98 -6.02 10.00
N ARG A 583 -16.71 -6.10 10.33
CA ARG A 583 -16.14 -5.39 11.48
C ARG A 583 -15.73 -3.98 11.08
N ALA A 584 -16.03 -3.01 11.93
CA ALA A 584 -15.67 -1.62 11.74
C ALA A 584 -15.18 -1.01 13.04
N ASP A 585 -14.18 -0.14 12.99
CA ASP A 585 -13.69 0.58 14.15
C ASP A 585 -14.77 1.50 14.72
N ASN A 586 -14.93 1.53 16.05
CA ASN A 586 -15.94 2.38 16.71
C ASN A 586 -15.69 3.89 16.50
N LYS A 587 -14.50 4.26 16.12
CA LYS A 587 -14.09 5.64 15.82
C LYS A 587 -14.27 6.03 14.36
N ASP A 588 -14.52 5.05 13.47
CA ASP A 588 -14.78 5.31 12.06
C ASP A 588 -16.10 6.10 11.91
N PRO A 589 -16.09 7.26 11.25
CA PRO A 589 -17.31 8.03 10.96
C PRO A 589 -18.41 7.20 10.31
N LEU A 590 -18.06 6.28 9.42
CA LEU A 590 -19.01 5.37 8.80
C LEU A 590 -19.68 4.44 9.84
N THR A 591 -18.97 4.04 10.90
CA THR A 591 -19.52 3.22 11.98
C THR A 591 -20.60 3.99 12.74
N ALA A 592 -20.34 5.25 13.11
CA ALA A 592 -21.33 6.12 13.76
C ALA A 592 -22.54 6.33 12.84
N PHE A 593 -22.30 6.65 11.58
CA PHE A 593 -23.34 6.83 10.57
C PHE A 593 -24.24 5.60 10.44
N LEU A 594 -23.69 4.40 10.26
CA LEU A 594 -24.47 3.18 10.12
C LEU A 594 -25.25 2.80 11.39
N LYS A 595 -24.72 3.10 12.58
CA LYS A 595 -25.42 2.93 13.86
C LYS A 595 -26.62 3.87 13.97
N ASP A 596 -26.45 5.14 13.65
CA ASP A 596 -27.52 6.14 13.73
C ASP A 596 -28.68 5.83 12.77
N PHE A 597 -28.40 5.19 11.65
CA PHE A 597 -29.41 4.71 10.72
C PHE A 597 -29.88 3.27 11.02
N ASN A 598 -29.56 2.73 12.20
CA ASN A 598 -30.06 1.45 12.70
C ASN A 598 -29.71 0.26 11.79
N VAL A 599 -28.55 0.26 11.13
CA VAL A 599 -28.03 -0.97 10.50
C VAL A 599 -27.78 -1.99 11.59
N PRO A 600 -28.25 -3.26 11.47
CA PRO A 600 -28.07 -4.28 12.48
C PRO A 600 -26.60 -4.42 12.87
N ASN A 601 -26.32 -4.22 14.15
CA ASN A 601 -24.97 -4.25 14.67
C ASN A 601 -24.92 -4.72 16.12
N GLU A 602 -23.74 -5.16 16.55
CA GLU A 602 -23.43 -5.53 17.92
C GLU A 602 -21.95 -5.24 18.23
N PRO A 603 -21.55 -5.09 19.50
CA PRO A 603 -20.14 -5.00 19.86
C PRO A 603 -19.38 -6.28 19.47
N ASP A 604 -18.12 -6.16 19.07
CA ASP A 604 -17.24 -7.30 18.81
C ASP A 604 -16.97 -8.09 20.10
N VAL A 605 -17.01 -9.41 20.03
CA VAL A 605 -16.86 -10.28 21.23
C VAL A 605 -15.47 -10.17 21.84
N MET A 606 -14.43 -9.92 21.02
CA MET A 606 -13.03 -9.85 21.46
C MET A 606 -12.61 -8.46 21.88
N LYS A 607 -13.15 -7.42 21.21
CA LYS A 607 -12.77 -6.01 21.40
C LYS A 607 -13.98 -5.08 21.40
N PRO A 608 -14.92 -5.25 22.30
CA PRO A 608 -16.21 -4.55 22.30
C PRO A 608 -16.07 -3.01 22.37
N GLU A 609 -15.03 -2.52 23.03
CA GLU A 609 -14.77 -1.08 23.19
C GLU A 609 -14.24 -0.42 21.90
N MET A 610 -13.64 -1.21 21.01
CA MET A 610 -12.96 -0.68 19.83
C MET A 610 -13.70 -0.98 18.53
N THR A 611 -14.46 -2.07 18.49
CA THR A 611 -14.98 -2.63 17.25
C THR A 611 -16.47 -2.91 17.34
N THR A 612 -17.17 -2.58 16.27
CA THR A 612 -18.57 -2.93 16.02
C THR A 612 -18.66 -3.93 14.88
N VAL A 613 -19.50 -4.94 15.05
CA VAL A 613 -19.80 -5.95 14.02
C VAL A 613 -21.17 -5.64 13.41
N PHE A 614 -21.20 -5.30 12.14
CA PHE A 614 -22.42 -5.12 11.38
C PHE A 614 -22.84 -6.43 10.72
N SER A 615 -24.13 -6.72 10.70
CA SER A 615 -24.71 -7.94 10.14
C SER A 615 -25.56 -7.64 8.90
N PHE A 616 -25.13 -8.16 7.76
CA PHE A 616 -25.82 -7.98 6.49
C PHE A 616 -26.47 -9.31 6.06
N PRO A 617 -27.81 -9.41 5.98
CA PRO A 617 -28.46 -10.59 5.46
C PRO A 617 -28.28 -10.66 3.95
N ILE A 618 -27.73 -11.77 3.47
CA ILE A 618 -27.47 -12.04 2.06
C ILE A 618 -28.30 -13.25 1.61
N LYS A 619 -28.82 -13.16 0.38
CA LYS A 619 -29.48 -14.24 -0.34
C LYS A 619 -28.75 -14.48 -1.64
N SER A 620 -28.33 -15.74 -1.85
CA SER A 620 -27.75 -16.14 -3.14
C SER A 620 -28.82 -16.14 -4.26
N PRO A 621 -28.43 -16.00 -5.56
CA PRO A 621 -29.33 -16.17 -6.69
C PRO A 621 -30.06 -17.52 -6.67
N LYS A 622 -31.24 -17.60 -7.28
CA LYS A 622 -32.11 -18.79 -7.22
C LYS A 622 -31.45 -20.08 -7.71
N ASN A 623 -30.56 -19.98 -8.66
CA ASN A 623 -29.86 -21.12 -9.27
C ASN A 623 -28.37 -21.17 -8.90
N ALA A 624 -27.95 -20.41 -7.90
CA ALA A 624 -26.56 -20.35 -7.48
C ALA A 624 -26.12 -21.68 -6.85
N VAL A 625 -24.92 -22.09 -7.17
CA VAL A 625 -24.27 -23.24 -6.55
C VAL A 625 -23.74 -22.81 -5.18
N VAL A 626 -24.15 -23.51 -4.14
CA VAL A 626 -23.73 -23.23 -2.75
C VAL A 626 -22.73 -24.28 -2.25
N THR A 627 -21.84 -23.88 -1.32
CA THR A 627 -20.72 -24.72 -0.84
C THR A 627 -21.14 -26.11 -0.37
N LYS A 628 -22.27 -26.25 0.35
CA LYS A 628 -22.74 -27.54 0.83
C LYS A 628 -23.17 -28.51 -0.26
N ASN A 629 -23.52 -28.01 -1.45
CA ASN A 629 -24.02 -28.79 -2.57
C ASN A 629 -22.91 -29.19 -3.56
N VAL A 630 -21.66 -28.81 -3.30
CA VAL A 630 -20.50 -29.13 -4.14
C VAL A 630 -19.54 -30.00 -3.32
N SER A 631 -19.17 -31.15 -3.84
CA SER A 631 -18.07 -31.93 -3.28
C SER A 631 -16.73 -31.29 -3.60
N ALA A 632 -15.71 -31.57 -2.81
CA ALA A 632 -14.36 -31.09 -3.07
C ALA A 632 -13.83 -31.51 -4.45
N ILE A 633 -14.20 -32.73 -4.90
CA ILE A 633 -13.81 -33.24 -6.21
C ILE A 633 -14.54 -32.51 -7.37
N GLU A 634 -15.83 -32.24 -7.24
CA GLU A 634 -16.56 -31.43 -8.22
C GLU A 634 -15.98 -30.02 -8.35
N HIS A 635 -15.61 -29.39 -7.23
CA HIS A 635 -14.95 -28.08 -7.24
C HIS A 635 -13.57 -28.15 -7.91
N LEU A 636 -12.80 -29.20 -7.65
CA LEU A 636 -11.50 -29.45 -8.30
C LEU A 636 -11.65 -29.73 -9.82
N GLU A 637 -12.71 -30.42 -10.25
CA GLU A 637 -12.95 -30.67 -11.69
C GLU A 637 -13.29 -29.36 -12.42
N ILE A 638 -14.14 -28.50 -11.87
CA ILE A 638 -14.41 -27.19 -12.48
C ILE A 638 -13.15 -26.31 -12.48
N TRP A 639 -12.42 -26.25 -11.36
CA TRP A 639 -11.14 -25.55 -11.29
C TRP A 639 -10.16 -26.04 -12.37
N LYS A 640 -10.09 -27.35 -12.60
CA LYS A 640 -9.22 -27.96 -13.61
C LYS A 640 -9.62 -27.54 -15.04
N VAL A 641 -10.91 -27.38 -15.32
CA VAL A 641 -11.39 -26.86 -16.61
C VAL A 641 -10.93 -25.41 -16.80
N TYR A 642 -11.11 -24.55 -15.79
CA TYR A 642 -10.63 -23.16 -15.83
C TYR A 642 -9.10 -23.08 -15.94
N ARG A 643 -8.38 -23.92 -15.22
CA ARG A 643 -6.93 -24.04 -15.31
C ARG A 643 -6.47 -24.43 -16.70
N THR A 644 -7.22 -25.31 -17.36
CA THR A 644 -6.82 -25.85 -18.67
C THR A 644 -7.18 -24.92 -19.82
N HIS A 645 -8.32 -24.24 -19.74
CA HIS A 645 -8.95 -23.54 -20.88
C HIS A 645 -8.92 -22.03 -20.76
N TRP A 646 -9.20 -21.47 -19.56
CA TRP A 646 -9.28 -20.03 -19.36
C TRP A 646 -7.94 -19.38 -18.98
N THR A 647 -7.29 -19.86 -17.91
CA THR A 647 -6.15 -19.13 -17.33
C THR A 647 -4.85 -19.39 -18.07
N GLU A 648 -4.13 -18.34 -18.38
CA GLU A 648 -2.72 -18.37 -18.79
C GLU A 648 -1.78 -18.24 -17.59
N HIS A 649 -2.28 -17.64 -16.52
CA HIS A 649 -1.65 -17.64 -15.19
C HIS A 649 -2.14 -18.85 -14.38
N ASN A 650 -2.78 -18.60 -13.23
CA ASN A 650 -3.31 -19.67 -12.38
C ASN A 650 -4.68 -19.26 -11.81
N PRO A 651 -5.70 -20.12 -11.82
CA PRO A 651 -6.93 -19.84 -11.11
C PRO A 651 -6.68 -20.07 -9.62
N SER A 652 -6.67 -19.00 -8.83
CA SER A 652 -6.55 -19.11 -7.37
C SER A 652 -7.82 -19.73 -6.79
N VAL A 653 -7.67 -20.72 -5.92
CA VAL A 653 -8.77 -21.43 -5.28
C VAL A 653 -8.38 -21.96 -3.91
N THR A 654 -9.34 -21.95 -3.00
CA THR A 654 -9.34 -22.73 -1.77
C THR A 654 -10.44 -23.77 -1.84
N ILE A 655 -10.10 -25.03 -1.75
CA ILE A 655 -11.03 -26.16 -1.80
C ILE A 655 -11.44 -26.53 -0.38
N SER A 656 -12.73 -26.39 -0.06
CA SER A 656 -13.30 -26.88 1.19
C SER A 656 -13.44 -28.40 1.12
N VAL A 657 -12.84 -29.15 2.08
CA VAL A 657 -12.79 -30.60 2.10
C VAL A 657 -13.50 -31.10 3.34
N LYS A 658 -14.59 -31.87 3.18
CA LYS A 658 -15.30 -32.53 4.28
C LYS A 658 -14.44 -33.65 4.88
N GLU A 659 -14.71 -34.02 6.12
CA GLU A 659 -13.88 -34.99 6.85
C GLU A 659 -13.78 -36.36 6.12
N ASP A 660 -14.83 -36.79 5.48
CA ASP A 660 -14.90 -38.05 4.70
C ASP A 660 -14.27 -37.95 3.31
N GLU A 661 -14.04 -36.73 2.79
CA GLU A 661 -13.51 -36.52 1.42
C GLU A 661 -11.96 -36.53 1.34
N TRP A 662 -11.24 -36.38 2.47
CA TRP A 662 -9.77 -36.16 2.46
C TRP A 662 -8.97 -37.22 1.72
N LEU A 663 -9.35 -38.48 1.82
CA LEU A 663 -8.64 -39.56 1.15
C LEU A 663 -8.88 -39.55 -0.36
N ASP A 664 -10.11 -39.33 -0.79
CA ASP A 664 -10.46 -39.27 -2.20
C ASP A 664 -9.88 -38.03 -2.88
N VAL A 665 -9.93 -36.89 -2.20
CA VAL A 665 -9.29 -35.65 -2.65
C VAL A 665 -7.78 -35.83 -2.76
N GLY A 666 -7.13 -36.46 -1.78
CA GLY A 666 -5.71 -36.77 -1.84
C GLY A 666 -5.33 -37.68 -3.02
N ALA A 667 -6.15 -38.70 -3.26
CA ALA A 667 -5.96 -39.59 -4.40
C ALA A 667 -6.18 -38.87 -5.74
N TRP A 668 -7.17 -37.97 -5.83
CA TRP A 668 -7.43 -37.14 -6.99
C TRP A 668 -6.25 -36.19 -7.27
N VAL A 669 -5.78 -35.47 -6.24
CA VAL A 669 -4.63 -34.55 -6.31
C VAL A 669 -3.39 -35.29 -6.80
N PHE A 670 -3.08 -36.46 -6.24
CA PHE A 670 -1.90 -37.24 -6.64
C PHE A 670 -1.99 -37.73 -8.10
N ARG A 671 -3.18 -38.20 -8.55
CA ARG A 671 -3.37 -38.62 -9.94
C ARG A 671 -3.24 -37.46 -10.92
N ASN A 672 -3.82 -36.32 -10.59
CA ASN A 672 -3.84 -35.10 -11.43
C ASN A 672 -2.66 -34.15 -11.17
N PHE A 673 -1.63 -34.55 -10.42
CA PHE A 673 -0.58 -33.69 -9.92
C PHE A 673 0.11 -32.84 -11.02
N ASN A 674 0.26 -33.41 -12.21
CA ASN A 674 0.89 -32.73 -13.36
C ASN A 674 0.03 -31.59 -13.94
N SER A 675 -1.25 -31.51 -13.60
CA SER A 675 -2.15 -30.41 -14.03
C SER A 675 -2.39 -29.39 -12.90
N ILE A 676 -1.96 -29.69 -11.67
CA ILE A 676 -2.13 -28.78 -10.52
C ILE A 676 -1.05 -27.70 -10.57
N GLY A 677 -1.46 -26.41 -10.50
CA GLY A 677 -0.58 -25.27 -10.30
C GLY A 677 -0.47 -24.89 -8.82
N GLY A 678 -1.11 -23.76 -8.43
CA GLY A 678 -1.30 -23.36 -7.03
C GLY A 678 -2.71 -23.71 -6.57
N VAL A 679 -2.85 -24.47 -5.48
CA VAL A 679 -4.14 -24.84 -4.87
C VAL A 679 -3.98 -24.93 -3.36
N SER A 680 -4.97 -24.39 -2.63
CA SER A 680 -5.11 -24.49 -1.19
C SER A 680 -6.30 -25.36 -0.81
N PHE A 681 -6.23 -26.01 0.36
CA PHE A 681 -7.28 -26.88 0.86
C PHE A 681 -7.62 -26.48 2.31
N LEU A 682 -8.89 -26.42 2.65
CA LEU A 682 -9.36 -26.08 3.97
C LEU A 682 -10.36 -27.13 4.46
N PRO A 683 -10.28 -27.58 5.74
CA PRO A 683 -11.31 -28.44 6.29
C PRO A 683 -12.69 -27.75 6.24
N ALA A 684 -13.69 -28.41 5.69
CA ALA A 684 -15.07 -27.96 5.76
C ALA A 684 -15.63 -28.33 7.15
N SER A 685 -15.28 -27.52 8.16
CA SER A 685 -15.81 -27.70 9.51
C SER A 685 -16.96 -26.71 9.75
N GLU A 686 -17.99 -27.18 10.44
CA GLU A 686 -19.03 -26.31 10.98
C GLU A 686 -18.42 -25.52 12.16
N HIS A 687 -17.72 -24.44 11.86
CA HIS A 687 -17.20 -23.55 12.89
C HIS A 687 -18.31 -22.61 13.35
N SER A 688 -18.83 -22.88 14.54
CA SER A 688 -19.81 -22.04 15.23
C SER A 688 -19.11 -21.10 16.23
N TYR A 689 -18.08 -20.37 15.80
CA TYR A 689 -17.60 -19.30 16.67
C TYR A 689 -18.51 -18.06 16.53
N LYS A 690 -18.69 -17.35 17.63
CA LYS A 690 -19.54 -16.16 17.67
C LYS A 690 -19.04 -15.11 16.67
N GLN A 691 -19.98 -14.51 15.92
CA GLN A 691 -19.68 -13.45 14.93
C GLN A 691 -18.77 -13.91 13.76
N ALA A 692 -18.91 -15.17 13.32
CA ALA A 692 -18.23 -15.66 12.14
C ALA A 692 -18.49 -14.73 10.92
N PRO A 693 -17.51 -14.52 10.01
CA PRO A 693 -17.67 -13.69 8.82
C PRO A 693 -18.85 -14.09 7.93
N TYR A 694 -19.13 -15.39 7.88
CA TYR A 694 -20.27 -15.99 7.20
C TYR A 694 -21.01 -16.92 8.17
N GLN A 695 -22.34 -16.79 8.23
CA GLN A 695 -23.19 -17.62 9.09
C GLN A 695 -24.41 -18.07 8.31
N GLU A 696 -24.57 -19.38 8.08
CA GLU A 696 -25.77 -19.92 7.44
C GLU A 696 -27.00 -19.65 8.32
N ILE A 697 -28.11 -19.20 7.70
CA ILE A 697 -29.37 -18.92 8.37
C ILE A 697 -30.55 -19.50 7.61
N THR A 698 -31.68 -19.66 8.30
CA THR A 698 -32.93 -20.03 7.65
C THR A 698 -33.53 -18.86 6.85
N LYS A 699 -34.42 -19.18 5.91
CA LYS A 699 -35.17 -18.18 5.16
C LYS A 699 -35.94 -17.22 6.08
N ASP A 700 -36.61 -17.75 7.10
CA ASP A 700 -37.38 -16.93 8.05
C ASP A 700 -36.49 -15.94 8.81
N ARG A 701 -35.29 -16.40 9.20
CA ARG A 701 -34.31 -15.55 9.85
C ARG A 701 -33.76 -14.46 8.90
N TYR A 702 -33.56 -14.81 7.63
CA TYR A 702 -33.18 -13.85 6.61
C TYR A 702 -34.25 -12.77 6.44
N GLU A 703 -35.52 -13.15 6.31
CA GLU A 703 -36.65 -12.21 6.16
C GLU A 703 -36.81 -11.32 7.41
N GLU A 704 -36.64 -11.88 8.59
CA GLU A 704 -36.62 -11.13 9.85
C GLU A 704 -35.51 -10.06 9.86
N LEU A 705 -34.27 -10.46 9.53
CA LEU A 705 -33.14 -9.52 9.49
C LEU A 705 -33.29 -8.48 8.41
N LEU A 706 -33.77 -8.89 7.23
CA LEU A 706 -34.02 -7.97 6.13
C LEU A 706 -35.08 -6.91 6.50
N SER A 707 -36.09 -7.29 7.28
CA SER A 707 -37.09 -6.35 7.75
C SER A 707 -36.54 -5.31 8.72
N LYS A 708 -35.43 -5.61 9.42
CA LYS A 708 -34.72 -4.71 10.34
C LYS A 708 -33.72 -3.80 9.61
N MET A 709 -33.39 -4.12 8.36
CA MET A 709 -32.48 -3.26 7.58
C MET A 709 -33.17 -1.95 7.23
N PRO A 710 -32.46 -0.80 7.35
CA PRO A 710 -33.00 0.49 6.96
C PRO A 710 -33.29 0.52 5.46
N LYS A 711 -34.50 0.92 5.07
CA LYS A 711 -34.93 0.97 3.66
C LYS A 711 -34.28 2.09 2.88
N ASN A 712 -33.96 3.20 3.56
CA ASN A 712 -33.34 4.38 2.96
C ASN A 712 -32.23 4.87 3.88
N ILE A 713 -30.99 4.78 3.44
CA ILE A 713 -29.83 5.40 4.11
C ILE A 713 -29.48 6.66 3.31
N PRO A 714 -29.50 7.86 3.94
CA PRO A 714 -29.20 9.11 3.25
C PRO A 714 -27.67 9.26 3.12
N TRP A 715 -27.05 8.51 2.22
CA TRP A 715 -25.60 8.52 1.99
C TRP A 715 -25.01 9.92 1.77
N GLN A 716 -25.81 10.87 1.27
CA GLN A 716 -25.39 12.27 1.11
C GLN A 716 -25.07 12.95 2.45
N SER A 717 -25.52 12.39 3.57
CA SER A 717 -25.24 12.92 4.91
C SER A 717 -23.97 12.33 5.54
N LEU A 718 -23.35 11.31 4.92
CA LEU A 718 -22.11 10.72 5.42
C LEU A 718 -20.98 11.75 5.61
N PRO A 719 -20.76 12.71 4.70
CA PRO A 719 -19.72 13.74 4.90
C PRO A 719 -19.91 14.59 6.17
N LEU A 720 -21.12 14.64 6.76
CA LEU A 720 -21.34 15.33 8.03
C LEU A 720 -20.75 14.58 9.23
N TYR A 721 -20.50 13.28 9.10
CA TYR A 721 -19.84 12.45 10.10
C TYR A 721 -18.34 12.41 9.91
N GLU A 722 -17.86 12.72 8.71
CA GLU A 722 -16.43 12.68 8.31
C GLU A 722 -15.68 14.00 8.62
N LEU A 723 -16.25 14.86 9.48
CA LEU A 723 -15.63 16.15 9.86
C LEU A 723 -14.33 15.98 10.67
N GLU A 724 -14.20 14.86 11.40
CA GLU A 724 -13.00 14.51 12.16
C GLU A 724 -12.74 13.02 12.01
N ASP A 725 -11.57 12.65 11.49
CA ASP A 725 -11.10 11.25 11.47
C ASP A 725 -10.35 10.94 12.75
N ASN A 726 -11.01 10.23 13.66
CA ASN A 726 -10.44 9.76 14.92
C ASN A 726 -10.12 8.26 14.91
N THR A 727 -10.05 7.61 13.74
CA THR A 727 -9.73 6.20 13.64
C THR A 727 -8.30 5.95 14.10
N ILE A 728 -8.16 5.08 15.10
CA ILE A 728 -6.86 4.50 15.47
C ILE A 728 -6.82 3.12 14.84
N GLY A 729 -5.78 2.83 14.07
CA GLY A 729 -5.59 1.49 13.51
C GLY A 729 -5.73 0.44 14.62
N SER A 730 -6.75 -0.41 14.53
CA SER A 730 -6.91 -1.53 15.45
C SER A 730 -6.16 -2.73 14.88
N GLN A 731 -5.48 -3.50 15.76
CA GLN A 731 -4.76 -4.72 15.38
C GLN A 731 -5.75 -5.88 15.16
N GLU A 732 -6.82 -5.67 14.42
CA GLU A 732 -7.76 -6.75 14.13
C GLU A 732 -7.27 -7.65 12.99
N LEU A 733 -7.25 -8.93 13.32
CA LEU A 733 -6.94 -10.03 12.42
C LEU A 733 -8.19 -10.41 11.59
N ALA A 734 -8.64 -9.53 10.71
CA ALA A 734 -9.73 -9.85 9.78
C ALA A 734 -9.21 -9.93 8.35
N CYS A 735 -9.43 -11.03 7.67
CA CYS A 735 -9.19 -11.13 6.24
C CYS A 735 -10.30 -10.39 5.49
N ALA A 736 -9.94 -9.34 4.74
CA ALA A 736 -10.87 -8.56 3.92
C ALA A 736 -11.26 -9.28 2.60
N ALA A 737 -10.56 -10.32 2.21
CA ALA A 737 -10.90 -11.11 1.05
C ALA A 737 -11.92 -12.17 1.44
N GLY A 738 -13.03 -12.26 0.75
CA GLY A 738 -14.01 -13.34 0.86
C GLY A 738 -13.47 -14.71 0.40
N ALA A 739 -12.19 -14.98 0.64
CA ALA A 739 -11.59 -16.28 0.45
C ALA A 739 -11.60 -17.01 1.80
N ASP A 740 -12.24 -18.17 1.84
CA ASP A 740 -12.34 -19.05 3.01
C ASP A 740 -10.98 -19.39 3.66
N SER A 741 -9.88 -19.10 3.01
CA SER A 741 -8.51 -19.35 3.49
C SER A 741 -8.00 -18.39 4.57
N CYS A 742 -8.68 -17.28 4.82
CA CYS A 742 -8.25 -16.29 5.81
C CYS A 742 -9.00 -16.38 7.14
N ASP A 743 -10.02 -17.23 7.24
CA ASP A 743 -10.87 -17.34 8.43
C ASP A 743 -10.26 -18.16 9.58
N VAL A 744 -9.07 -18.71 9.38
CA VAL A 744 -8.42 -19.63 10.34
C VAL A 744 -7.92 -18.93 11.62
N VAL A 745 -7.84 -17.61 11.60
CA VAL A 745 -7.19 -16.87 12.69
C VAL A 745 -8.08 -16.61 13.90
N ASP A 746 -9.39 -16.70 13.73
CA ASP A 746 -10.33 -16.46 14.83
C ASP A 746 -10.59 -17.70 15.72
N LEU A 747 -9.82 -18.77 15.55
CA LEU A 747 -9.94 -20.00 16.36
C LEU A 747 -9.35 -19.89 17.78
N VAL A 748 -8.89 -18.70 18.19
CA VAL A 748 -8.13 -18.49 19.44
C VAL A 748 -9.00 -18.38 20.68
N SER A 749 -10.32 -18.42 20.59
CA SER A 749 -11.18 -18.15 21.75
C SER A 749 -12.32 -19.15 21.92
N ALA A 750 -12.00 -20.43 22.00
CA ALA A 750 -12.90 -21.43 22.56
C ALA A 750 -12.23 -22.13 23.76
#